data_5d372c75f6aee30b3c4d8720ad045751
#
_entry.id   5d372c75f6aee30b3c4d8720ad045751
#
_cell.length_a   1.000
_cell.length_b   1.000
_cell.length_c   1.000
_cell.angle_alpha   90.00
_cell.angle_beta   90.00
_cell.angle_gamma   90.00
#
_symmetry.space_group_name_H-M   'P 1'
#
loop_
_entity.id
_entity.type
_entity.pdbx_description
1 polymer ?
#
loop_
_entity_poly.entity_id
_entity_poly.type
_entity_poly.pdbx_seq_one_letter_code
_entity_poly.pdbx_strand_id
1 'polypeptide(L)'
;MQDESGPSPVSRYLPLLLALFAASGCSALIYEIVWYQLLQLAIGSTAISLGFLLAAYMGGLCAGSLALPQVAPKRHPLRIYAALELGIAAFAALALAGIPLVDRIYIAGAEHGMPGFLLRAAIAGACLLPPTVLMGASLPALARWVDATPRAASWWGALYAANTAGAVLGCLLAGFYLLRLYNTATATWFAVAVNLAVAAVSYALSRRTPAPIPIDAAPTAPRQPGLWARHWPVYVTIALSGAAALGAEVVWTRLVAMLLGSTVYVFSIILAVFLIGLAIGSGAGSAIVRSVRPQLALGWCQVLLAAGIAWTAYMIADSLPYWPIDPLLASSPWLTFQLDMARCLWAILPPTLLWGASFPLACAAVAEAGEDSGRVVGGVYAANTLGAIAGALLVSLVLVPAIGTQQTERVLLAISAAGAVFALAPCVRRSRSFSLAGALAVSLVAALWLAASIDPLPGKVIAYGRRTAVNLKSSTLLYTAEGINSSVAITRWNDGNVEVDVNGHVEATTEPYDMKLQRMVGHLPALLHPHPRTVLGIGFGAGVSAGTFTRYPSIEKITVCEIEPVIPPTSTRYFAKQDYDVLHNPRTRIIFDDARHYVLTSPEKFDIIASDPLDVFVKGTAALYTKEYFDAIKERLNPGGFFSLYVPLYESDERTVRSELATFFASFPYGSVWANTVEGRGYDMVFLGQAGPLSIDLDQVEARLKRDDYRPVVESLGGVGVYSANDLFGTYAGQRSDLGRWTAGAELNRDRDLRLQYLGGWGVNSLLEDFIYRRMLSFREMPVGIFTGSAERVGAVMAAIREGR
;
A
#
# COMPACT_ATOMS: atom_id res chain seq x y z
N MET A 1 -27.26 42.20 -37.33
CA MET A 1 -26.07 42.73 -36.62
C MET A 1 -25.24 41.53 -36.20
N GLN A 2 -24.19 41.31 -36.93
CA GLN A 2 -23.22 40.23 -36.72
C GLN A 2 -22.48 40.47 -35.40
N ASP A 3 -22.40 39.41 -34.63
CA ASP A 3 -21.70 39.35 -33.32
C ASP A 3 -20.17 39.36 -33.54
N GLU A 4 -19.58 40.56 -33.67
CA GLU A 4 -18.15 40.77 -33.62
C GLU A 4 -17.63 40.84 -32.17
N SER A 5 -17.97 39.89 -31.36
CA SER A 5 -17.28 39.70 -30.08
C SER A 5 -16.12 38.69 -30.29
N GLY A 6 -14.91 39.19 -30.38
CA GLY A 6 -13.72 38.34 -30.38
C GLY A 6 -13.72 37.35 -29.20
N PRO A 7 -12.96 36.27 -29.26
CA PRO A 7 -12.97 35.22 -28.23
C PRO A 7 -12.80 35.86 -26.85
N SER A 8 -13.68 35.52 -25.93
CA SER A 8 -13.64 36.04 -24.55
C SER A 8 -12.23 35.80 -23.94
N PRO A 9 -11.73 36.71 -23.10
CA PRO A 9 -10.39 36.54 -22.46
C PRO A 9 -10.21 35.18 -21.81
N VAL A 10 -11.30 34.58 -21.31
CA VAL A 10 -11.33 33.24 -20.73
C VAL A 10 -10.96 32.17 -21.76
N SER A 11 -11.54 32.21 -22.96
CA SER A 11 -11.28 31.19 -23.99
C SER A 11 -9.84 31.22 -24.53
N ARG A 12 -9.18 32.37 -24.55
CA ARG A 12 -7.81 32.54 -25.02
C ARG A 12 -6.75 31.88 -24.06
N TYR A 13 -6.93 31.99 -22.75
CA TYR A 13 -5.99 31.50 -21.76
C TYR A 13 -6.35 30.12 -21.18
N LEU A 14 -7.48 29.56 -21.56
CA LEU A 14 -7.96 28.27 -21.04
C LEU A 14 -6.96 27.11 -21.26
N PRO A 15 -6.35 26.91 -22.43
CA PRO A 15 -5.37 25.84 -22.63
C PRO A 15 -4.17 25.95 -21.67
N LEU A 16 -3.72 27.18 -21.40
CA LEU A 16 -2.64 27.43 -20.45
C LEU A 16 -3.07 27.11 -19.02
N LEU A 17 -4.30 27.48 -18.62
CA LEU A 17 -4.82 27.15 -17.29
C LEU A 17 -5.01 25.65 -17.10
N LEU A 18 -5.47 24.92 -18.12
CA LEU A 18 -5.55 23.47 -18.09
C LEU A 18 -4.16 22.84 -17.91
N ALA A 19 -3.14 23.33 -18.63
CA ALA A 19 -1.78 22.85 -18.49
C ALA A 19 -1.18 23.14 -17.10
N LEU A 20 -1.42 24.35 -16.56
CA LEU A 20 -0.98 24.71 -15.21
C LEU A 20 -1.66 23.85 -14.15
N PHE A 21 -2.95 23.57 -14.32
CA PHE A 21 -3.68 22.76 -13.35
C PHE A 21 -3.34 21.26 -13.47
N ALA A 22 -2.99 20.79 -14.66
CA ALA A 22 -2.38 19.46 -14.85
C ALA A 22 -1.02 19.37 -14.17
N ALA A 23 -0.17 20.39 -14.28
CA ALA A 23 1.12 20.41 -13.58
C ALA A 23 0.95 20.43 -12.05
N SER A 24 -0.04 21.18 -11.52
CA SER A 24 -0.41 21.16 -10.09
C SER A 24 -0.88 19.77 -9.65
N GLY A 25 -1.73 19.08 -10.43
CA GLY A 25 -2.15 17.70 -10.16
C GLY A 25 -0.99 16.71 -10.15
N CYS A 26 -0.03 16.88 -11.07
CA CYS A 26 1.18 16.06 -11.10
C CYS A 26 1.99 16.19 -9.80
N SER A 27 2.26 17.40 -9.34
CA SER A 27 2.99 17.65 -8.10
C SER A 27 2.22 17.15 -6.88
N ALA A 28 0.89 17.36 -6.83
CA ALA A 28 0.04 16.92 -5.72
C ALA A 28 0.13 15.40 -5.48
N LEU A 29 0.08 14.60 -6.54
CA LEU A 29 0.15 13.14 -6.41
C LEU A 29 1.57 12.66 -6.09
N ILE A 30 2.62 13.31 -6.59
CA ILE A 30 3.99 13.01 -6.15
C ILE A 30 4.12 13.24 -4.64
N TYR A 31 3.58 14.34 -4.09
CA TYR A 31 3.58 14.57 -2.66
C TYR A 31 2.78 13.52 -1.89
N GLU A 32 1.61 13.16 -2.35
CA GLU A 32 0.78 12.15 -1.70
C GLU A 32 1.53 10.84 -1.54
N ILE A 33 2.13 10.32 -2.62
CA ILE A 33 2.90 9.07 -2.59
C ILE A 33 4.10 9.19 -1.64
N VAL A 34 4.86 10.29 -1.71
CA VAL A 34 6.04 10.50 -0.86
C VAL A 34 5.66 10.66 0.61
N TRP A 35 4.64 11.48 0.92
CA TRP A 35 4.24 11.73 2.31
C TRP A 35 3.65 10.49 2.96
N TYR A 36 2.85 9.70 2.21
CA TYR A 36 2.33 8.44 2.72
C TYR A 36 3.47 7.47 3.01
N GLN A 37 4.42 7.31 2.09
CA GLN A 37 5.59 6.46 2.30
C GLN A 37 6.38 6.86 3.55
N LEU A 38 6.65 8.14 3.74
CA LEU A 38 7.44 8.64 4.87
C LEU A 38 6.67 8.57 6.20
N LEU A 39 5.38 8.93 6.22
CA LEU A 39 4.59 8.89 7.45
C LEU A 39 4.29 7.46 7.91
N GLN A 40 4.13 6.49 6.98
CA GLN A 40 3.98 5.08 7.32
C GLN A 40 5.18 4.53 8.09
N LEU A 41 6.40 5.01 7.82
CA LEU A 41 7.59 4.60 8.56
C LEU A 41 7.54 5.01 10.03
N ALA A 42 6.87 6.13 10.35
CA ALA A 42 6.72 6.64 11.72
C ALA A 42 5.53 6.02 12.46
N ILE A 43 4.34 6.03 11.82
CA ILE A 43 3.08 5.64 12.50
C ILE A 43 2.64 4.21 12.22
N GLY A 44 3.41 3.47 11.42
CA GLY A 44 3.13 2.09 11.00
C GLY A 44 2.27 2.00 9.74
N SER A 45 2.25 0.81 9.13
CA SER A 45 1.59 0.50 7.85
C SER A 45 0.26 -0.24 8.01
N THR A 46 -0.30 -0.33 9.21
CA THR A 46 -1.60 -0.96 9.45
C THR A 46 -2.73 -0.23 8.72
N ALA A 47 -3.81 -0.95 8.39
CA ALA A 47 -5.01 -0.35 7.77
C ALA A 47 -5.56 0.84 8.56
N ILE A 48 -5.45 0.81 9.90
CA ILE A 48 -5.86 1.91 10.78
C ILE A 48 -4.96 3.14 10.55
N SER A 49 -3.65 2.95 10.49
CA SER A 49 -2.70 4.05 10.23
C SER A 49 -2.95 4.68 8.86
N LEU A 50 -3.13 3.84 7.82
CA LEU A 50 -3.48 4.29 6.48
C LEU A 50 -4.81 5.06 6.45
N GLY A 51 -5.80 4.61 7.24
CA GLY A 51 -7.07 5.29 7.40
C GLY A 51 -6.91 6.73 7.96
N PHE A 52 -6.05 6.93 8.96
CA PHE A 52 -5.74 8.28 9.47
C PHE A 52 -5.04 9.17 8.45
N LEU A 53 -4.09 8.63 7.68
CA LEU A 53 -3.41 9.38 6.62
C LEU A 53 -4.41 9.82 5.55
N LEU A 54 -5.25 8.91 5.09
CA LEU A 54 -6.27 9.18 4.08
C LEU A 54 -7.29 10.22 4.59
N ALA A 55 -7.81 10.03 5.82
CA ALA A 55 -8.77 10.96 6.41
C ALA A 55 -8.19 12.36 6.58
N ALA A 56 -6.93 12.50 6.98
CA ALA A 56 -6.25 13.78 7.10
C ALA A 56 -6.03 14.43 5.73
N TYR A 57 -5.55 13.68 4.75
CA TYR A 57 -5.30 14.17 3.39
C TYR A 57 -6.59 14.65 2.72
N MET A 58 -7.57 13.78 2.63
CA MET A 58 -8.87 14.08 2.01
C MET A 58 -9.68 15.10 2.83
N GLY A 59 -9.58 15.04 4.16
CA GLY A 59 -10.20 16.02 5.06
C GLY A 59 -9.69 17.44 4.83
N GLY A 60 -8.39 17.59 4.59
CA GLY A 60 -7.78 18.85 4.19
C GLY A 60 -8.31 19.36 2.85
N LEU A 61 -8.38 18.48 1.83
CA LEU A 61 -8.97 18.83 0.53
C LEU A 61 -10.41 19.32 0.68
N CYS A 62 -11.22 18.63 1.48
CA CYS A 62 -12.60 19.04 1.79
C CYS A 62 -12.66 20.41 2.48
N ALA A 63 -11.89 20.58 3.54
CA ALA A 63 -11.86 21.84 4.30
C ALA A 63 -11.42 23.03 3.42
N GLY A 64 -10.39 22.86 2.60
CA GLY A 64 -9.89 23.89 1.69
C GLY A 64 -10.91 24.30 0.64
N SER A 65 -11.63 23.34 0.08
CA SER A 65 -12.67 23.60 -0.92
C SER A 65 -13.85 24.40 -0.37
N LEU A 66 -14.20 24.20 0.91
CA LEU A 66 -15.28 24.94 1.60
C LEU A 66 -14.81 26.30 2.14
N ALA A 67 -13.55 26.39 2.58
CA ALA A 67 -13.03 27.60 3.23
C ALA A 67 -12.76 28.74 2.24
N LEU A 68 -12.24 28.43 1.04
CA LEU A 68 -11.82 29.45 0.09
C LEU A 68 -12.93 30.44 -0.30
N PRO A 69 -14.17 30.00 -0.61
CA PRO A 69 -15.24 30.93 -0.95
C PRO A 69 -15.58 31.93 0.16
N GLN A 70 -15.27 31.61 1.42
CA GLN A 70 -15.54 32.46 2.58
C GLN A 70 -14.41 33.44 2.87
N VAL A 71 -13.15 33.01 2.69
CA VAL A 71 -11.96 33.76 3.12
C VAL A 71 -11.48 34.77 2.09
N ALA A 72 -11.67 34.53 0.78
CA ALA A 72 -11.10 35.34 -0.28
C ALA A 72 -12.12 35.78 -1.37
N PRO A 73 -13.24 36.44 -1.00
CA PRO A 73 -14.30 36.71 -1.97
C PRO A 73 -13.96 37.79 -3.02
N LYS A 74 -13.00 38.70 -2.77
CA LYS A 74 -12.78 39.91 -3.62
C LYS A 74 -11.39 39.98 -4.28
N ARG A 75 -10.55 38.95 -4.17
CA ARG A 75 -9.20 38.96 -4.78
C ARG A 75 -9.21 38.31 -6.17
N HIS A 76 -8.22 38.70 -7.00
CA HIS A 76 -8.02 38.13 -8.33
C HIS A 76 -7.77 36.60 -8.24
N PRO A 77 -8.58 35.72 -8.90
CA PRO A 77 -8.52 34.27 -8.74
C PRO A 77 -7.12 33.67 -9.01
N LEU A 78 -6.41 34.14 -10.05
CA LEU A 78 -5.07 33.67 -10.38
C LEU A 78 -4.01 34.10 -9.37
N ARG A 79 -4.20 35.22 -8.65
CA ARG A 79 -3.28 35.58 -7.55
C ARG A 79 -3.51 34.71 -6.33
N ILE A 80 -4.76 34.36 -6.06
CA ILE A 80 -5.09 33.38 -5.02
C ILE A 80 -4.45 32.04 -5.36
N TYR A 81 -4.66 31.55 -6.59
CA TYR A 81 -4.08 30.29 -7.07
C TYR A 81 -2.55 30.28 -6.98
N ALA A 82 -1.89 31.35 -7.44
CA ALA A 82 -0.42 31.47 -7.28
C ALA A 82 0.03 31.43 -5.83
N ALA A 83 -0.70 32.05 -4.90
CA ALA A 83 -0.39 32.03 -3.48
C ALA A 83 -0.60 30.64 -2.86
N LEU A 84 -1.64 29.90 -3.29
CA LEU A 84 -1.89 28.52 -2.88
C LEU A 84 -0.74 27.60 -3.31
N GLU A 85 -0.34 27.65 -4.58
CA GLU A 85 0.77 26.85 -5.12
C GLU A 85 2.10 27.14 -4.41
N LEU A 86 2.37 28.42 -4.11
CA LEU A 86 3.55 28.83 -3.32
C LEU A 86 3.49 28.26 -1.90
N GLY A 87 2.30 28.31 -1.26
CA GLY A 87 2.09 27.74 0.07
C GLY A 87 2.27 26.22 0.08
N ILE A 88 1.75 25.50 -0.92
CA ILE A 88 1.93 24.05 -1.07
C ILE A 88 3.42 23.72 -1.20
N ALA A 89 4.17 24.44 -2.06
CA ALA A 89 5.61 24.26 -2.20
C ALA A 89 6.38 24.49 -0.89
N ALA A 90 6.01 25.54 -0.13
CA ALA A 90 6.62 25.83 1.15
C ALA A 90 6.36 24.73 2.20
N PHE A 91 5.09 24.27 2.33
CA PHE A 91 4.78 23.16 3.25
C PHE A 91 5.46 21.87 2.84
N ALA A 92 5.58 21.56 1.54
CA ALA A 92 6.27 20.38 1.07
C ALA A 92 7.77 20.40 1.41
N ALA A 93 8.42 21.55 1.27
CA ALA A 93 9.82 21.74 1.67
C ALA A 93 9.99 21.61 3.20
N LEU A 94 9.04 22.18 3.99
CA LEU A 94 9.02 22.04 5.44
C LEU A 94 8.77 20.61 5.90
N ALA A 95 7.88 19.86 5.24
CA ALA A 95 7.59 18.47 5.56
C ALA A 95 8.86 17.62 5.41
N LEU A 96 9.63 17.81 4.33
CA LEU A 96 10.89 17.10 4.10
C LEU A 96 11.91 17.31 5.24
N ALA A 97 12.00 18.53 5.76
CA ALA A 97 12.88 18.86 6.88
C ALA A 97 12.30 18.41 8.25
N GLY A 98 10.98 18.31 8.34
CA GLY A 98 10.27 18.03 9.60
C GLY A 98 10.13 16.54 9.94
N ILE A 99 10.21 15.64 8.96
CA ILE A 99 9.99 14.20 9.18
C ILE A 99 10.88 13.61 10.29
N PRO A 100 12.20 13.89 10.38
CA PRO A 100 13.02 13.39 11.48
C PRO A 100 12.57 13.89 12.87
N LEU A 101 11.88 15.05 12.92
CA LEU A 101 11.29 15.57 14.15
C LEU A 101 9.97 14.86 14.48
N VAL A 102 9.20 14.49 13.46
CA VAL A 102 7.94 13.74 13.62
C VAL A 102 8.21 12.39 14.28
N ASP A 103 9.22 11.65 13.84
CA ASP A 103 9.61 10.37 14.43
C ASP A 103 9.94 10.52 15.93
N ARG A 104 10.75 11.54 16.28
CA ARG A 104 11.12 11.82 17.68
C ARG A 104 9.91 12.18 18.55
N ILE A 105 9.02 13.02 18.03
CA ILE A 105 7.79 13.42 18.74
C ILE A 105 6.88 12.22 18.94
N TYR A 106 6.76 11.36 17.92
CA TYR A 106 5.94 10.15 17.98
C TYR A 106 6.45 9.19 19.05
N ILE A 107 7.74 8.84 19.01
CA ILE A 107 8.38 7.95 19.98
C ILE A 107 8.25 8.51 21.40
N ALA A 108 8.58 9.79 21.61
CA ALA A 108 8.44 10.42 22.91
C ALA A 108 6.98 10.42 23.43
N GLY A 109 6.00 10.67 22.55
CA GLY A 109 4.57 10.59 22.91
C GLY A 109 4.16 9.18 23.32
N ALA A 110 4.61 8.17 22.61
CA ALA A 110 4.35 6.76 22.93
C ALA A 110 4.99 6.35 24.28
N GLU A 111 6.21 6.77 24.55
CA GLU A 111 6.91 6.53 25.83
C GLU A 111 6.19 7.17 27.03
N HIS A 112 5.52 8.32 26.83
CA HIS A 112 4.72 9.00 27.86
C HIS A 112 3.28 8.45 27.99
N GLY A 113 2.97 7.31 27.34
CA GLY A 113 1.70 6.60 27.47
C GLY A 113 0.51 7.25 26.76
N MET A 114 0.73 8.09 25.77
CA MET A 114 -0.35 8.61 24.94
C MET A 114 -1.00 7.47 24.13
N PRO A 115 -2.36 7.42 24.05
CA PRO A 115 -3.04 6.43 23.24
C PRO A 115 -2.57 6.48 21.78
N GLY A 116 -2.05 5.36 21.25
CA GLY A 116 -1.43 5.31 19.93
C GLY A 116 -2.33 5.82 18.79
N PHE A 117 -3.65 5.59 18.86
CA PHE A 117 -4.58 6.08 17.84
C PHE A 117 -4.70 7.61 17.83
N LEU A 118 -4.66 8.28 19.01
CA LEU A 118 -4.70 9.74 19.11
C LEU A 118 -3.40 10.35 18.58
N LEU A 119 -2.27 9.72 18.87
CA LEU A 119 -0.97 10.18 18.43
C LEU A 119 -0.82 10.04 16.89
N ARG A 120 -1.26 8.92 16.32
CA ARG A 120 -1.33 8.70 14.86
C ARG A 120 -2.20 9.75 14.18
N ALA A 121 -3.41 10.00 14.71
CA ALA A 121 -4.33 11.01 14.18
C ALA A 121 -3.77 12.42 14.26
N ALA A 122 -3.15 12.79 15.41
CA ALA A 122 -2.57 14.11 15.60
C ALA A 122 -1.41 14.39 14.64
N ILE A 123 -0.52 13.42 14.45
CA ILE A 123 0.63 13.54 13.53
C ILE A 123 0.17 13.58 12.09
N ALA A 124 -0.70 12.66 11.67
CA ALA A 124 -1.27 12.68 10.32
C ALA A 124 -1.95 14.04 10.04
N GLY A 125 -2.73 14.54 10.99
CA GLY A 125 -3.38 15.85 10.90
C GLY A 125 -2.38 17.00 10.79
N ALA A 126 -1.41 17.07 11.69
CA ALA A 126 -0.42 18.15 11.71
C ALA A 126 0.42 18.21 10.41
N CYS A 127 0.80 17.06 9.87
CA CYS A 127 1.64 16.99 8.67
C CYS A 127 0.85 17.21 7.38
N LEU A 128 -0.35 16.64 7.27
CA LEU A 128 -1.09 16.59 6.01
C LEU A 128 -2.16 17.68 5.85
N LEU A 129 -2.85 18.11 6.93
CA LEU A 129 -3.94 19.08 6.80
C LEU A 129 -3.48 20.43 6.21
N PRO A 130 -2.37 21.07 6.64
CA PRO A 130 -2.02 22.38 6.12
C PRO A 130 -1.81 22.41 4.60
N PRO A 131 -0.98 21.54 3.98
CA PRO A 131 -0.79 21.57 2.55
C PRO A 131 -2.03 21.10 1.79
N THR A 132 -2.79 20.13 2.29
CA THR A 132 -3.98 19.61 1.60
C THR A 132 -5.16 20.57 1.63
N VAL A 133 -5.29 21.42 2.66
CA VAL A 133 -6.24 22.54 2.67
C VAL A 133 -5.93 23.52 1.54
N LEU A 134 -4.67 23.82 1.28
CA LEU A 134 -4.29 24.68 0.15
C LEU A 134 -4.57 24.00 -1.19
N MET A 135 -4.27 22.70 -1.32
CA MET A 135 -4.59 21.91 -2.52
C MET A 135 -6.10 21.88 -2.79
N GLY A 136 -6.93 21.64 -1.75
CA GLY A 136 -8.38 21.62 -1.85
C GLY A 136 -8.99 22.96 -2.27
N ALA A 137 -8.33 24.08 -1.95
CA ALA A 137 -8.74 25.41 -2.34
C ALA A 137 -8.43 25.75 -3.82
N SER A 138 -7.55 25.01 -4.49
CA SER A 138 -7.05 25.34 -5.84
C SER A 138 -8.14 25.27 -6.90
N LEU A 139 -8.96 24.21 -6.95
CA LEU A 139 -10.05 24.08 -7.92
C LEU A 139 -11.14 25.16 -7.75
N PRO A 140 -11.67 25.45 -6.56
CA PRO A 140 -12.60 26.56 -6.35
C PRO A 140 -12.01 27.93 -6.71
N ALA A 141 -10.69 28.15 -6.51
CA ALA A 141 -10.02 29.37 -6.90
C ALA A 141 -10.04 29.57 -8.43
N LEU A 142 -9.73 28.52 -9.19
CA LEU A 142 -9.76 28.57 -10.66
C LEU A 142 -11.20 28.61 -11.20
N ALA A 143 -12.15 27.95 -10.56
CA ALA A 143 -13.56 27.95 -10.97
C ALA A 143 -14.16 29.36 -10.97
N ARG A 144 -13.69 30.26 -10.09
CA ARG A 144 -14.08 31.68 -10.06
C ARG A 144 -13.63 32.49 -11.27
N TRP A 145 -12.70 31.97 -12.07
CA TRP A 145 -12.34 32.57 -13.36
C TRP A 145 -13.46 32.42 -14.41
N VAL A 146 -14.37 31.46 -14.19
CA VAL A 146 -15.45 31.12 -15.12
C VAL A 146 -16.83 31.44 -14.48
N ASP A 147 -17.75 32.05 -15.24
CA ASP A 147 -19.07 32.40 -14.74
C ASP A 147 -19.91 31.18 -14.32
N ALA A 148 -20.74 31.34 -13.28
CA ALA A 148 -21.66 30.30 -12.78
C ALA A 148 -22.87 30.12 -13.71
N THR A 149 -22.64 29.47 -14.83
CA THR A 149 -23.71 29.09 -15.80
C THR A 149 -23.60 27.60 -16.12
N PRO A 150 -24.67 26.92 -16.54
CA PRO A 150 -24.58 25.52 -16.99
C PRO A 150 -23.56 25.29 -18.12
N ARG A 151 -23.31 26.30 -18.95
CA ARG A 151 -22.25 26.26 -19.98
C ARG A 151 -20.84 26.36 -19.35
N ALA A 152 -20.67 27.13 -18.30
CA ALA A 152 -19.42 27.26 -17.57
C ALA A 152 -19.07 25.97 -16.81
N ALA A 153 -20.04 25.18 -16.37
CA ALA A 153 -19.82 23.90 -15.71
C ALA A 153 -18.98 22.90 -16.56
N SER A 154 -19.06 23.02 -17.89
CA SER A 154 -18.20 22.22 -18.78
C SER A 154 -16.71 22.57 -18.62
N TRP A 155 -16.37 23.80 -18.26
CA TRP A 155 -15.01 24.24 -18.03
C TRP A 155 -14.50 23.79 -16.67
N TRP A 156 -15.35 23.75 -15.64
CA TRP A 156 -14.99 23.22 -14.32
C TRP A 156 -14.64 21.75 -14.39
N GLY A 157 -15.43 20.97 -15.14
CA GLY A 157 -15.11 19.56 -15.37
C GLY A 157 -13.85 19.36 -16.22
N ALA A 158 -13.58 20.25 -17.20
CA ALA A 158 -12.33 20.20 -17.96
C ALA A 158 -11.12 20.54 -17.08
N LEU A 159 -11.23 21.48 -16.14
CA LEU A 159 -10.18 21.75 -15.13
C LEU A 159 -9.95 20.52 -14.26
N TYR A 160 -11.01 19.91 -13.72
CA TYR A 160 -10.90 18.69 -12.93
C TYR A 160 -10.26 17.54 -13.72
N ALA A 161 -10.65 17.35 -14.99
CA ALA A 161 -10.05 16.36 -15.89
C ALA A 161 -8.56 16.61 -16.11
N ALA A 162 -8.16 17.88 -16.33
CA ALA A 162 -6.76 18.25 -16.52
C ALA A 162 -5.92 18.00 -15.26
N ASN A 163 -6.43 18.35 -14.08
CA ASN A 163 -5.77 18.09 -12.81
C ASN A 163 -5.57 16.59 -12.59
N THR A 164 -6.60 15.79 -12.81
CA THR A 164 -6.55 14.33 -12.67
C THR A 164 -5.62 13.70 -13.71
N ALA A 165 -5.60 14.19 -14.96
CA ALA A 165 -4.63 13.75 -15.96
C ALA A 165 -3.18 14.07 -15.55
N GLY A 166 -2.96 15.23 -14.91
CA GLY A 166 -1.69 15.56 -14.27
C GLY A 166 -1.33 14.60 -13.16
N ALA A 167 -2.30 14.23 -12.33
CA ALA A 167 -2.11 13.23 -11.25
C ALA A 167 -1.70 11.85 -11.81
N VAL A 168 -2.25 11.41 -12.96
CA VAL A 168 -1.77 10.20 -13.67
C VAL A 168 -0.28 10.29 -13.98
N LEU A 169 0.14 11.42 -14.57
CA LEU A 169 1.56 11.62 -14.90
C LEU A 169 2.41 11.63 -13.63
N GLY A 170 1.95 12.27 -12.56
CA GLY A 170 2.62 12.29 -11.26
C GLY A 170 2.77 10.90 -10.65
N CYS A 171 1.72 10.07 -10.71
CA CYS A 171 1.73 8.70 -10.24
C CYS A 171 2.77 7.83 -10.97
N LEU A 172 2.72 7.83 -12.30
CA LEU A 172 3.65 7.05 -13.12
C LEU A 172 5.09 7.57 -12.99
N LEU A 173 5.28 8.89 -12.96
CA LEU A 173 6.59 9.50 -12.76
C LEU A 173 7.17 9.19 -11.39
N ALA A 174 6.38 9.25 -10.32
CA ALA A 174 6.82 8.89 -8.98
C ALA A 174 7.17 7.40 -8.87
N GLY A 175 6.25 6.50 -9.26
CA GLY A 175 6.39 5.06 -9.06
C GLY A 175 7.44 4.40 -9.95
N PHE A 176 7.52 4.80 -11.24
CA PHE A 176 8.40 4.15 -12.21
C PHE A 176 9.74 4.86 -12.43
N TYR A 177 9.86 6.13 -12.05
CA TYR A 177 11.07 6.90 -12.35
C TYR A 177 11.69 7.57 -11.11
N LEU A 178 11.00 8.50 -10.43
CA LEU A 178 11.62 9.31 -9.39
C LEU A 178 12.03 8.49 -8.16
N LEU A 179 11.14 7.66 -7.63
CA LEU A 179 11.44 6.86 -6.44
C LEU A 179 12.25 5.60 -6.77
N ARG A 180 12.10 5.09 -7.99
CA ARG A 180 12.91 3.96 -8.45
C ARG A 180 14.38 4.31 -8.64
N LEU A 181 14.70 5.46 -9.23
CA LEU A 181 16.07 5.86 -9.58
C LEU A 181 16.71 6.81 -8.57
N TYR A 182 15.88 7.57 -7.85
CA TYR A 182 16.35 8.57 -6.88
C TYR A 182 15.79 8.27 -5.49
N ASN A 183 15.33 9.29 -4.77
CA ASN A 183 14.82 9.19 -3.42
C ASN A 183 13.63 10.14 -3.20
N THR A 184 13.00 10.02 -2.02
CA THR A 184 11.85 10.86 -1.63
C THR A 184 12.18 12.36 -1.64
N ALA A 185 13.40 12.74 -1.28
CA ALA A 185 13.81 14.14 -1.31
C ALA A 185 13.88 14.70 -2.74
N THR A 186 14.46 13.95 -3.68
CA THR A 186 14.53 14.36 -5.10
C THR A 186 13.12 14.45 -5.69
N ALA A 187 12.24 13.49 -5.39
CA ALA A 187 10.85 13.53 -5.84
C ALA A 187 10.11 14.76 -5.29
N THR A 188 10.30 15.07 -4.00
CA THR A 188 9.73 16.27 -3.35
C THR A 188 10.23 17.56 -4.01
N TRP A 189 11.54 17.69 -4.22
CA TRP A 189 12.10 18.90 -4.83
C TRP A 189 11.67 19.08 -6.28
N PHE A 190 11.50 17.99 -7.03
CA PHE A 190 10.91 18.05 -8.37
C PHE A 190 9.49 18.62 -8.32
N ALA A 191 8.63 18.11 -7.43
CA ALA A 191 7.27 18.60 -7.26
C ALA A 191 7.23 20.06 -6.76
N VAL A 192 8.12 20.47 -5.85
CA VAL A 192 8.28 21.86 -5.41
C VAL A 192 8.63 22.77 -6.60
N ALA A 193 9.56 22.38 -7.46
CA ALA A 193 9.92 23.15 -8.65
C ALA A 193 8.74 23.34 -9.60
N VAL A 194 7.92 22.28 -9.79
CA VAL A 194 6.69 22.36 -10.58
C VAL A 194 5.71 23.37 -9.98
N ASN A 195 5.44 23.30 -8.67
CA ASN A 195 4.52 24.26 -8.00
C ASN A 195 5.03 25.69 -8.08
N LEU A 196 6.34 25.93 -7.90
CA LEU A 196 6.94 27.27 -8.06
C LEU A 196 6.77 27.80 -9.47
N ALA A 197 6.95 26.95 -10.49
CA ALA A 197 6.72 27.34 -11.90
C ALA A 197 5.24 27.69 -12.15
N VAL A 198 4.31 26.85 -11.63
CA VAL A 198 2.87 27.12 -11.71
C VAL A 198 2.51 28.43 -11.02
N ALA A 199 3.04 28.69 -9.83
CA ALA A 199 2.82 29.93 -9.07
C ALA A 199 3.33 31.16 -9.86
N ALA A 200 4.54 31.10 -10.39
CA ALA A 200 5.15 32.18 -11.14
C ALA A 200 4.36 32.52 -12.42
N VAL A 201 3.98 31.49 -13.22
CA VAL A 201 3.20 31.70 -14.45
C VAL A 201 1.80 32.22 -14.14
N SER A 202 1.13 31.68 -13.13
CA SER A 202 -0.20 32.13 -12.69
C SER A 202 -0.18 33.58 -12.21
N TYR A 203 0.86 33.98 -11.46
CA TYR A 203 1.05 35.35 -11.02
C TYR A 203 1.31 36.28 -12.21
N ALA A 204 2.18 35.90 -13.14
CA ALA A 204 2.44 36.69 -14.36
C ALA A 204 1.17 36.89 -15.22
N LEU A 205 0.37 35.80 -15.36
CA LEU A 205 -0.92 35.84 -16.06
C LEU A 205 -1.91 36.77 -15.37
N SER A 206 -1.94 36.80 -14.03
CA SER A 206 -2.82 37.69 -13.24
C SER A 206 -2.53 39.18 -13.45
N ARG A 207 -1.34 39.54 -13.96
CA ARG A 207 -0.99 40.92 -14.32
C ARG A 207 -1.48 41.32 -15.70
N ARG A 208 -1.77 40.32 -16.57
CA ARG A 208 -2.18 40.54 -17.96
C ARG A 208 -3.70 40.39 -18.18
N THR A 209 -4.40 39.94 -17.15
CA THR A 209 -5.83 39.64 -17.20
C THR A 209 -6.58 40.53 -16.21
N PRO A 210 -7.76 41.12 -16.61
CA PRO A 210 -8.57 41.88 -15.67
C PRO A 210 -9.15 40.95 -14.58
N ALA A 211 -9.33 41.50 -13.37
CA ALA A 211 -10.07 40.78 -12.35
C ALA A 211 -11.54 40.61 -12.81
N PRO A 212 -12.13 39.43 -12.61
CA PRO A 212 -13.56 39.28 -12.81
C PRO A 212 -14.30 40.30 -11.95
N ILE A 213 -15.34 40.93 -12.51
CA ILE A 213 -16.17 41.92 -11.78
C ILE A 213 -16.82 41.16 -10.62
N PRO A 214 -16.66 41.63 -9.37
CA PRO A 214 -17.33 41.00 -8.25
C PRO A 214 -18.86 41.07 -8.51
N ILE A 215 -19.54 39.95 -8.42
CA ILE A 215 -21.01 39.94 -8.38
C ILE A 215 -21.38 40.54 -7.03
N ASP A 216 -21.60 41.86 -7.02
CA ASP A 216 -22.16 42.50 -5.83
C ASP A 216 -23.57 41.89 -5.64
N ALA A 217 -23.75 41.16 -4.56
CA ALA A 217 -25.07 40.67 -4.18
C ALA A 217 -26.01 41.88 -4.06
N ALA A 218 -27.00 41.94 -4.92
CA ALA A 218 -28.03 43.02 -4.86
C ALA A 218 -28.60 43.04 -3.41
N PRO A 219 -28.63 44.20 -2.75
CA PRO A 219 -28.91 44.30 -1.29
C PRO A 219 -30.31 43.89 -0.86
N THR A 220 -31.19 43.49 -1.75
CA THR A 220 -32.64 43.38 -1.51
C THR A 220 -33.31 42.09 -1.90
N ALA A 221 -32.58 41.04 -2.28
CA ALA A 221 -33.24 39.75 -2.50
C ALA A 221 -33.60 39.08 -1.15
N PRO A 222 -34.85 38.54 -0.99
CA PRO A 222 -35.19 37.75 0.20
C PRO A 222 -34.18 36.62 0.38
N ARG A 223 -33.77 36.36 1.63
CA ARG A 223 -32.83 35.25 1.98
C ARG A 223 -33.39 33.94 1.41
N GLN A 224 -32.93 33.57 0.21
CA GLN A 224 -33.26 32.27 -0.37
C GLN A 224 -32.58 31.17 0.46
N PRO A 225 -33.20 29.97 0.57
CA PRO A 225 -32.56 28.82 1.18
C PRO A 225 -31.17 28.60 0.54
N GLY A 226 -30.16 28.26 1.34
CA GLY A 226 -28.81 28.02 0.83
C GLY A 226 -28.79 26.95 -0.26
N LEU A 227 -27.75 26.94 -1.11
CA LEU A 227 -27.57 25.97 -2.22
C LEU A 227 -27.80 24.52 -1.77
N TRP A 228 -27.28 24.15 -0.60
CA TRP A 228 -27.48 22.83 -0.01
C TRP A 228 -28.94 22.44 0.20
N ALA A 229 -29.73 23.36 0.72
CA ALA A 229 -31.16 23.09 0.96
C ALA A 229 -31.96 22.98 -0.33
N ARG A 230 -31.59 23.72 -1.39
CA ARG A 230 -32.25 23.68 -2.70
C ARG A 230 -31.89 22.44 -3.52
N HIS A 231 -30.63 22.00 -3.48
CA HIS A 231 -30.08 20.93 -4.31
C HIS A 231 -29.61 19.71 -3.52
N TRP A 232 -30.10 19.50 -2.29
CA TRP A 232 -29.69 18.39 -1.43
C TRP A 232 -29.68 17.01 -2.10
N PRO A 233 -30.63 16.68 -3.03
CA PRO A 233 -30.57 15.36 -3.67
C PRO A 233 -29.31 15.15 -4.51
N VAL A 234 -28.81 16.23 -5.16
CA VAL A 234 -27.57 16.18 -5.95
C VAL A 234 -26.35 16.03 -5.03
N TYR A 235 -26.31 16.76 -3.92
CA TYR A 235 -25.23 16.66 -2.93
C TYR A 235 -25.18 15.27 -2.29
N VAL A 236 -26.34 14.68 -1.95
CA VAL A 236 -26.39 13.31 -1.44
C VAL A 236 -25.92 12.32 -2.52
N THR A 237 -26.39 12.47 -3.77
CA THR A 237 -25.97 11.61 -4.87
C THR A 237 -24.45 11.63 -5.06
N ILE A 238 -23.85 12.82 -5.09
CA ILE A 238 -22.39 12.91 -5.32
C ILE A 238 -21.57 12.42 -4.10
N ALA A 239 -22.10 12.57 -2.88
CA ALA A 239 -21.50 12.00 -1.68
C ALA A 239 -21.53 10.45 -1.73
N LEU A 240 -22.68 9.85 -2.10
CA LEU A 240 -22.78 8.40 -2.30
C LEU A 240 -21.89 7.91 -3.44
N SER A 241 -21.79 8.69 -4.53
CA SER A 241 -20.87 8.40 -5.64
C SER A 241 -19.42 8.40 -5.19
N GLY A 242 -19.01 9.38 -4.37
CA GLY A 242 -17.67 9.40 -3.77
C GLY A 242 -17.42 8.23 -2.82
N ALA A 243 -18.42 7.87 -2.00
CA ALA A 243 -18.31 6.72 -1.09
C ALA A 243 -18.14 5.40 -1.86
N ALA A 244 -18.93 5.21 -2.93
CA ALA A 244 -18.79 4.04 -3.79
C ALA A 244 -17.46 4.02 -4.54
N ALA A 245 -16.97 5.19 -5.02
CA ALA A 245 -15.71 5.28 -5.76
C ALA A 245 -14.51 4.88 -4.91
N LEU A 246 -14.31 5.53 -3.77
CA LEU A 246 -13.13 5.28 -2.93
C LEU A 246 -13.25 3.97 -2.15
N GLY A 247 -14.49 3.56 -1.80
CA GLY A 247 -14.74 2.22 -1.27
C GLY A 247 -14.36 1.12 -2.27
N ALA A 248 -14.72 1.27 -3.55
CA ALA A 248 -14.34 0.34 -4.61
C ALA A 248 -12.83 0.37 -4.88
N GLU A 249 -12.19 1.54 -4.86
CA GLU A 249 -10.73 1.66 -5.01
C GLU A 249 -9.99 0.85 -3.93
N VAL A 250 -10.45 0.91 -2.68
CA VAL A 250 -9.87 0.12 -1.56
C VAL A 250 -10.01 -1.38 -1.84
N VAL A 251 -11.21 -1.87 -2.17
CA VAL A 251 -11.47 -3.29 -2.47
C VAL A 251 -10.65 -3.75 -3.67
N TRP A 252 -10.75 -3.01 -4.79
CA TRP A 252 -10.11 -3.43 -6.04
C TRP A 252 -8.60 -3.33 -5.99
N THR A 253 -8.04 -2.35 -5.29
CA THR A 253 -6.59 -2.28 -5.06
C THR A 253 -6.10 -3.53 -4.34
N ARG A 254 -6.81 -3.99 -3.30
CA ARG A 254 -6.49 -5.22 -2.58
C ARG A 254 -6.57 -6.45 -3.49
N LEU A 255 -7.68 -6.62 -4.20
CA LEU A 255 -7.91 -7.80 -5.04
C LEU A 255 -7.02 -7.85 -6.29
N VAL A 256 -6.88 -6.72 -6.98
CA VAL A 256 -6.05 -6.65 -8.20
C VAL A 256 -4.56 -6.72 -7.86
N ALA A 257 -4.11 -6.13 -6.73
CA ALA A 257 -2.74 -6.32 -6.26
C ALA A 257 -2.44 -7.79 -5.98
N MET A 258 -3.38 -8.54 -5.38
CA MET A 258 -3.26 -9.98 -5.20
C MET A 258 -3.11 -10.72 -6.53
N LEU A 259 -3.93 -10.39 -7.54
CA LEU A 259 -3.90 -11.02 -8.87
C LEU A 259 -2.66 -10.72 -9.71
N LEU A 260 -2.03 -9.56 -9.51
CA LEU A 260 -0.91 -9.09 -10.33
C LEU A 260 0.43 -9.13 -9.60
N GLY A 261 0.40 -9.39 -8.29
CA GLY A 261 1.53 -9.29 -7.37
C GLY A 261 1.53 -7.93 -6.63
N SER A 262 1.77 -7.98 -5.33
CA SER A 262 1.64 -6.82 -4.43
C SER A 262 2.84 -5.86 -4.48
N THR A 263 3.40 -5.61 -5.68
CA THR A 263 4.57 -4.74 -5.87
C THR A 263 4.17 -3.25 -5.90
N VAL A 264 5.13 -2.36 -5.65
CA VAL A 264 4.92 -0.90 -5.78
C VAL A 264 4.53 -0.48 -7.20
N TYR A 265 4.97 -1.23 -8.22
CA TYR A 265 4.63 -0.98 -9.62
C TYR A 265 3.16 -1.28 -9.90
N VAL A 266 2.67 -2.42 -9.39
CA VAL A 266 1.26 -2.82 -9.54
C VAL A 266 0.33 -1.80 -8.86
N PHE A 267 0.67 -1.34 -7.65
CA PHE A 267 -0.07 -0.26 -6.99
C PHE A 267 -0.10 1.02 -7.82
N SER A 268 1.03 1.39 -8.42
CA SER A 268 1.09 2.58 -9.30
C SER A 268 0.25 2.40 -10.57
N ILE A 269 0.21 1.18 -11.14
CA ILE A 269 -0.62 0.86 -12.30
C ILE A 269 -2.11 0.96 -11.95
N ILE A 270 -2.55 0.35 -10.85
CA ILE A 270 -3.94 0.37 -10.40
C ILE A 270 -4.41 1.82 -10.21
N LEU A 271 -3.65 2.61 -9.46
CA LEU A 271 -3.96 4.02 -9.20
C LEU A 271 -3.96 4.84 -10.49
N ALA A 272 -2.99 4.64 -11.38
CA ALA A 272 -2.94 5.34 -12.67
C ALA A 272 -4.17 5.02 -13.52
N VAL A 273 -4.61 3.75 -13.61
CA VAL A 273 -5.82 3.35 -14.37
C VAL A 273 -7.08 3.96 -13.76
N PHE A 274 -7.19 3.97 -12.44
CA PHE A 274 -8.31 4.63 -11.75
C PHE A 274 -8.39 6.12 -12.10
N LEU A 275 -7.27 6.81 -12.01
CA LEU A 275 -7.17 8.24 -12.35
C LEU A 275 -7.38 8.50 -13.86
N ILE A 276 -6.90 7.64 -14.76
CA ILE A 276 -7.14 7.71 -16.20
C ILE A 276 -8.66 7.71 -16.47
N GLY A 277 -9.37 6.77 -15.85
CA GLY A 277 -10.83 6.71 -15.98
C GLY A 277 -11.52 7.97 -15.47
N LEU A 278 -11.13 8.47 -14.29
CA LEU A 278 -11.65 9.71 -13.75
C LEU A 278 -11.38 10.91 -14.66
N ALA A 279 -10.19 11.03 -15.24
CA ALA A 279 -9.82 12.12 -16.12
C ALA A 279 -10.61 12.10 -17.44
N ILE A 280 -10.65 10.95 -18.12
CA ILE A 280 -11.39 10.77 -19.37
C ILE A 280 -12.90 10.95 -19.13
N GLY A 281 -13.43 10.33 -18.06
CA GLY A 281 -14.83 10.42 -17.68
C GLY A 281 -15.26 11.85 -17.37
N SER A 282 -14.44 12.62 -16.65
CA SER A 282 -14.71 14.03 -16.38
C SER A 282 -14.69 14.88 -17.65
N GLY A 283 -13.75 14.63 -18.56
CA GLY A 283 -13.73 15.27 -19.87
C GLY A 283 -14.99 14.96 -20.69
N ALA A 284 -15.40 13.70 -20.74
CA ALA A 284 -16.62 13.25 -21.44
C ALA A 284 -17.89 13.84 -20.79
N GLY A 285 -17.99 13.79 -19.45
CA GLY A 285 -19.09 14.40 -18.71
C GLY A 285 -19.22 15.90 -18.97
N SER A 286 -18.07 16.61 -19.04
CA SER A 286 -18.01 18.05 -19.39
C SER A 286 -18.55 18.36 -20.78
N ALA A 287 -18.31 17.48 -21.74
CA ALA A 287 -18.83 17.61 -23.09
C ALA A 287 -20.35 17.34 -23.12
N ILE A 288 -20.83 16.33 -22.41
CA ILE A 288 -22.21 15.87 -22.35
C ILE A 288 -23.12 16.91 -21.66
N VAL A 289 -22.62 17.62 -20.64
CA VAL A 289 -23.36 18.68 -19.93
C VAL A 289 -24.03 19.70 -20.85
N ARG A 290 -23.45 19.95 -22.02
CA ARG A 290 -23.98 20.94 -22.99
C ARG A 290 -25.25 20.48 -23.72
N SER A 291 -25.51 19.18 -23.77
CA SER A 291 -26.57 18.59 -24.58
C SER A 291 -27.68 17.89 -23.79
N VAL A 292 -27.48 17.69 -22.45
CA VAL A 292 -28.44 16.92 -21.64
C VAL A 292 -28.94 17.72 -20.42
N ARG A 293 -29.94 17.19 -19.75
CA ARG A 293 -30.39 17.69 -18.43
C ARG A 293 -29.43 17.12 -17.36
N PRO A 294 -28.62 17.95 -16.69
CA PRO A 294 -27.51 17.44 -15.86
C PRO A 294 -27.93 16.49 -14.73
N GLN A 295 -28.98 16.81 -13.98
CA GLN A 295 -29.49 15.98 -12.90
C GLN A 295 -30.00 14.62 -13.40
N LEU A 296 -30.63 14.58 -14.56
CA LEU A 296 -31.11 13.34 -15.17
C LEU A 296 -29.91 12.47 -15.62
N ALA A 297 -28.92 13.09 -16.26
CA ALA A 297 -27.70 12.42 -16.70
C ALA A 297 -26.90 11.88 -15.52
N LEU A 298 -26.79 12.64 -14.42
CA LEU A 298 -26.17 12.19 -13.18
C LEU A 298 -26.85 10.94 -12.62
N GLY A 299 -28.19 10.91 -12.61
CA GLY A 299 -28.93 9.75 -12.12
C GLY A 299 -28.70 8.49 -12.97
N TRP A 300 -28.72 8.62 -14.30
CA TRP A 300 -28.39 7.51 -15.20
C TRP A 300 -26.95 7.08 -15.13
N CYS A 301 -26.03 8.00 -14.86
CA CYS A 301 -24.64 7.69 -14.58
C CYS A 301 -24.50 6.78 -13.35
N GLN A 302 -25.27 7.03 -12.28
CA GLN A 302 -25.29 6.17 -11.09
C GLN A 302 -25.92 4.78 -11.37
N VAL A 303 -26.92 4.69 -12.24
CA VAL A 303 -27.46 3.39 -12.69
C VAL A 303 -26.39 2.57 -13.42
N LEU A 304 -25.68 3.20 -14.34
CA LEU A 304 -24.61 2.55 -15.11
C LEU A 304 -23.42 2.17 -14.20
N LEU A 305 -23.15 2.97 -13.13
CA LEU A 305 -22.14 2.65 -12.13
C LEU A 305 -22.44 1.35 -11.41
N ALA A 306 -23.71 1.07 -11.08
CA ALA A 306 -24.07 -0.21 -10.49
C ALA A 306 -23.68 -1.40 -11.41
N ALA A 307 -23.91 -1.25 -12.73
CA ALA A 307 -23.46 -2.25 -13.71
C ALA A 307 -21.92 -2.30 -13.84
N GLY A 308 -21.25 -1.16 -13.78
CA GLY A 308 -19.79 -1.08 -13.81
C GLY A 308 -19.14 -1.76 -12.60
N ILE A 309 -19.70 -1.62 -11.41
CA ILE A 309 -19.20 -2.33 -10.20
C ILE A 309 -19.37 -3.84 -10.37
N ALA A 310 -20.53 -4.31 -10.83
CA ALA A 310 -20.74 -5.75 -11.10
C ALA A 310 -19.80 -6.27 -12.20
N TRP A 311 -19.50 -5.46 -13.23
CA TRP A 311 -18.50 -5.80 -14.26
C TRP A 311 -17.12 -6.04 -13.65
N THR A 312 -16.63 -5.13 -12.81
CA THR A 312 -15.32 -5.25 -12.21
C THR A 312 -15.27 -6.45 -11.25
N ALA A 313 -16.31 -6.67 -10.45
CA ALA A 313 -16.42 -7.85 -9.59
C ALA A 313 -16.30 -9.15 -10.40
N TYR A 314 -17.05 -9.28 -11.51
CA TYR A 314 -16.97 -10.40 -12.44
C TYR A 314 -15.56 -10.55 -13.06
N MET A 315 -14.95 -9.44 -13.49
CA MET A 315 -13.59 -9.49 -14.05
C MET A 315 -12.57 -10.02 -13.06
N ILE A 316 -12.65 -9.61 -11.80
CA ILE A 316 -11.68 -9.99 -10.76
C ILE A 316 -11.91 -11.42 -10.27
N ALA A 317 -13.16 -11.86 -10.10
CA ALA A 317 -13.48 -13.19 -9.56
C ALA A 317 -13.46 -14.29 -10.63
N ASP A 318 -14.05 -14.03 -11.81
CA ASP A 318 -14.42 -15.08 -12.76
C ASP A 318 -13.73 -14.98 -14.13
N SER A 319 -12.95 -13.93 -14.39
CA SER A 319 -12.30 -13.74 -15.67
C SER A 319 -10.77 -13.69 -15.57
N LEU A 320 -10.22 -12.61 -15.02
CA LEU A 320 -8.76 -12.35 -15.00
C LEU A 320 -7.91 -13.47 -14.37
N PRO A 321 -8.36 -14.16 -13.29
CA PRO A 321 -7.56 -15.22 -12.66
C PRO A 321 -7.31 -16.42 -13.59
N TYR A 322 -8.18 -16.61 -14.59
CA TYR A 322 -8.14 -17.76 -15.49
C TYR A 322 -7.55 -17.44 -16.86
N TRP A 323 -7.09 -16.20 -17.08
CA TRP A 323 -6.36 -15.90 -18.29
C TRP A 323 -5.05 -16.69 -18.33
N PRO A 324 -4.69 -17.32 -19.47
CA PRO A 324 -3.52 -18.21 -19.58
C PRO A 324 -2.22 -17.38 -19.66
N ILE A 325 -1.97 -16.57 -18.65
CA ILE A 325 -0.77 -15.75 -18.52
C ILE A 325 0.08 -16.31 -17.39
N ASP A 326 1.27 -16.80 -17.73
CA ASP A 326 2.28 -17.18 -16.77
C ASP A 326 3.29 -16.03 -16.64
N PRO A 327 3.38 -15.38 -15.47
CA PRO A 327 4.31 -14.28 -15.24
C PRO A 327 5.79 -14.66 -15.44
N LEU A 328 6.14 -15.93 -15.22
CA LEU A 328 7.51 -16.44 -15.37
C LEU A 328 7.97 -16.52 -16.84
N LEU A 329 7.03 -16.55 -17.77
CA LEU A 329 7.33 -16.61 -19.23
C LEU A 329 7.52 -15.21 -19.83
N ALA A 330 7.32 -14.14 -19.07
CA ALA A 330 7.51 -12.78 -19.55
C ALA A 330 9.00 -12.49 -19.82
N SER A 331 9.32 -12.08 -21.06
CA SER A 331 10.70 -11.80 -21.49
C SER A 331 11.36 -10.62 -20.80
N SER A 332 10.57 -9.76 -20.14
CA SER A 332 11.08 -8.60 -19.38
C SER A 332 10.03 -8.08 -18.40
N PRO A 333 10.43 -7.39 -17.32
CA PRO A 333 9.50 -6.73 -16.40
C PRO A 333 8.58 -5.71 -17.10
N TRP A 334 9.06 -5.04 -18.15
CA TRP A 334 8.25 -4.11 -18.94
C TRP A 334 7.07 -4.77 -19.63
N LEU A 335 7.24 -5.97 -20.17
CA LEU A 335 6.13 -6.73 -20.78
C LEU A 335 5.09 -7.10 -19.71
N THR A 336 5.53 -7.53 -18.53
CA THR A 336 4.64 -7.79 -17.40
C THR A 336 3.82 -6.56 -17.04
N PHE A 337 4.46 -5.39 -16.89
CA PHE A 337 3.76 -4.14 -16.55
C PHE A 337 2.76 -3.70 -17.62
N GLN A 338 3.07 -3.91 -18.90
CA GLN A 338 2.13 -3.63 -20.00
C GLN A 338 0.92 -4.56 -19.97
N LEU A 339 1.12 -5.86 -19.71
CA LEU A 339 0.03 -6.81 -19.55
C LEU A 339 -0.83 -6.48 -18.32
N ASP A 340 -0.22 -6.12 -17.21
CA ASP A 340 -0.92 -5.72 -15.98
C ASP A 340 -1.71 -4.43 -16.19
N MET A 341 -1.14 -3.47 -16.91
CA MET A 341 -1.85 -2.24 -17.30
C MET A 341 -3.09 -2.57 -18.15
N ALA A 342 -2.96 -3.46 -19.14
CA ALA A 342 -4.08 -3.87 -19.99
C ALA A 342 -5.17 -4.60 -19.18
N ARG A 343 -4.79 -5.47 -18.24
CA ARG A 343 -5.72 -6.18 -17.34
C ARG A 343 -6.46 -5.19 -16.42
N CYS A 344 -5.74 -4.23 -15.83
CA CYS A 344 -6.32 -3.17 -15.02
C CYS A 344 -7.27 -2.28 -15.82
N LEU A 345 -6.88 -1.86 -17.03
CA LEU A 345 -7.75 -1.06 -17.92
C LEU A 345 -9.05 -1.82 -18.24
N TRP A 346 -8.94 -3.11 -18.55
CA TRP A 346 -10.11 -3.92 -18.87
C TRP A 346 -11.08 -4.07 -17.70
N ALA A 347 -10.57 -4.27 -16.49
CA ALA A 347 -11.41 -4.46 -15.31
C ALA A 347 -11.95 -3.17 -14.70
N ILE A 348 -11.10 -2.14 -14.52
CA ILE A 348 -11.40 -0.97 -13.67
C ILE A 348 -11.86 0.24 -14.47
N LEU A 349 -11.42 0.40 -15.72
CA LEU A 349 -11.70 1.60 -16.51
C LEU A 349 -13.21 1.89 -16.69
N PRO A 350 -14.12 0.92 -16.97
CA PRO A 350 -15.52 1.20 -17.21
C PRO A 350 -16.23 1.95 -16.06
N PRO A 351 -16.18 1.51 -14.79
CA PRO A 351 -16.80 2.25 -13.68
C PRO A 351 -16.10 3.58 -13.38
N THR A 352 -14.76 3.65 -13.53
CA THR A 352 -14.02 4.89 -13.24
C THR A 352 -14.32 6.02 -14.22
N LEU A 353 -14.62 5.70 -15.49
CA LEU A 353 -15.16 6.67 -16.45
C LEU A 353 -16.48 7.30 -15.97
N LEU A 354 -17.36 6.50 -15.39
CA LEU A 354 -18.65 6.96 -14.89
C LEU A 354 -18.52 7.81 -13.62
N TRP A 355 -17.64 7.41 -12.69
CA TRP A 355 -17.32 8.26 -11.53
C TRP A 355 -16.72 9.59 -11.95
N GLY A 356 -15.81 9.59 -12.93
CA GLY A 356 -15.26 10.82 -13.50
C GLY A 356 -16.33 11.74 -14.08
N ALA A 357 -17.31 11.19 -14.81
CA ALA A 357 -18.42 11.95 -15.41
C ALA A 357 -19.40 12.50 -14.34
N SER A 358 -19.51 11.86 -13.18
CA SER A 358 -20.45 12.27 -12.12
C SER A 358 -20.16 13.67 -11.59
N PHE A 359 -18.89 14.06 -11.45
CA PHE A 359 -18.51 15.35 -10.88
C PHE A 359 -18.97 16.56 -11.73
N PRO A 360 -18.63 16.67 -13.03
CA PRO A 360 -19.11 17.78 -13.86
C PRO A 360 -20.63 17.80 -14.01
N LEU A 361 -21.29 16.63 -14.05
CA LEU A 361 -22.75 16.53 -14.08
C LEU A 361 -23.39 17.07 -12.80
N ALA A 362 -22.82 16.76 -11.63
CA ALA A 362 -23.28 17.29 -10.35
C ALA A 362 -23.07 18.80 -10.25
N CYS A 363 -21.91 19.32 -10.64
CA CYS A 363 -21.64 20.76 -10.70
C CYS A 363 -22.65 21.49 -11.60
N ALA A 364 -22.96 20.95 -12.80
CA ALA A 364 -23.92 21.52 -13.70
C ALA A 364 -25.38 21.44 -13.18
N ALA A 365 -25.70 20.41 -12.40
CA ALA A 365 -27.05 20.28 -11.83
C ALA A 365 -27.30 21.27 -10.67
N VAL A 366 -26.25 21.77 -10.03
CA VAL A 366 -26.34 22.78 -8.94
C VAL A 366 -26.12 24.20 -9.44
N ALA A 367 -25.48 24.39 -10.60
CA ALA A 367 -25.12 25.69 -11.15
C ALA A 367 -26.36 26.55 -11.45
N GLU A 368 -26.44 27.73 -10.85
CA GLU A 368 -27.47 28.76 -11.13
C GLU A 368 -26.80 30.07 -11.54
N ALA A 369 -27.47 30.85 -12.40
CA ALA A 369 -26.94 32.16 -12.80
C ALA A 369 -26.89 33.11 -11.61
N GLY A 370 -25.73 33.77 -11.40
CA GLY A 370 -25.51 34.71 -10.32
C GLY A 370 -24.97 34.10 -9.02
N GLU A 371 -24.78 32.77 -8.96
CA GLU A 371 -24.11 32.12 -7.82
C GLU A 371 -22.59 32.15 -7.97
N ASP A 372 -21.85 32.18 -6.85
CA ASP A 372 -20.39 32.11 -6.83
C ASP A 372 -19.92 30.73 -7.29
N SER A 373 -19.23 30.67 -8.42
CA SER A 373 -18.68 29.45 -9.01
C SER A 373 -17.80 28.67 -8.02
N GLY A 374 -17.07 29.37 -7.18
CA GLY A 374 -16.26 28.76 -6.11
C GLY A 374 -17.10 28.05 -5.07
N ARG A 375 -18.29 28.57 -4.72
CA ARG A 375 -19.23 27.90 -3.80
C ARG A 375 -19.88 26.68 -4.41
N VAL A 376 -20.26 26.75 -5.69
CA VAL A 376 -20.86 25.63 -6.40
C VAL A 376 -19.88 24.47 -6.47
N VAL A 377 -18.70 24.72 -7.03
CA VAL A 377 -17.66 23.70 -7.22
C VAL A 377 -17.12 23.19 -5.87
N GLY A 378 -16.82 24.10 -4.95
CA GLY A 378 -16.34 23.75 -3.60
C GLY A 378 -17.35 22.91 -2.82
N GLY A 379 -18.64 23.22 -2.91
CA GLY A 379 -19.69 22.45 -2.24
C GLY A 379 -19.85 21.04 -2.81
N VAL A 380 -19.85 20.88 -4.13
CA VAL A 380 -19.94 19.55 -4.81
C VAL A 380 -18.68 18.74 -4.51
N TYR A 381 -17.51 19.36 -4.59
CA TYR A 381 -16.24 18.72 -4.27
C TYR A 381 -16.19 18.24 -2.82
N ALA A 382 -16.61 19.07 -1.87
CA ALA A 382 -16.65 18.70 -0.45
C ALA A 382 -17.63 17.55 -0.18
N ALA A 383 -18.82 17.56 -0.79
CA ALA A 383 -19.77 16.45 -0.63
C ALA A 383 -19.21 15.14 -1.18
N ASN A 384 -18.59 15.17 -2.37
CA ASN A 384 -17.91 14.01 -2.95
C ASN A 384 -16.79 13.49 -2.04
N THR A 385 -15.95 14.39 -1.53
CA THR A 385 -14.81 14.04 -0.70
C THR A 385 -15.22 13.50 0.68
N LEU A 386 -16.27 14.07 1.30
CA LEU A 386 -16.81 13.52 2.56
C LEU A 386 -17.35 12.11 2.37
N GLY A 387 -18.07 11.88 1.25
CA GLY A 387 -18.48 10.53 0.88
C GLY A 387 -17.30 9.60 0.68
N ALA A 388 -16.30 10.04 -0.06
CA ALA A 388 -15.07 9.28 -0.34
C ALA A 388 -14.34 8.85 0.95
N ILE A 389 -14.17 9.76 1.91
CA ILE A 389 -13.58 9.45 3.23
C ILE A 389 -14.42 8.38 3.95
N ALA A 390 -15.75 8.60 4.03
CA ALA A 390 -16.64 7.66 4.70
C ALA A 390 -16.61 6.28 4.04
N GLY A 391 -16.62 6.23 2.71
CA GLY A 391 -16.56 4.98 1.93
C GLY A 391 -15.26 4.22 2.16
N ALA A 392 -14.10 4.88 2.05
CA ALA A 392 -12.81 4.24 2.26
C ALA A 392 -12.64 3.70 3.67
N LEU A 393 -12.96 4.51 4.71
CA LEU A 393 -12.82 4.07 6.11
C LEU A 393 -13.81 2.97 6.46
N LEU A 394 -15.07 3.10 6.05
CA LEU A 394 -16.08 2.07 6.33
C LEU A 394 -15.73 0.76 5.64
N VAL A 395 -15.30 0.80 4.39
CA VAL A 395 -14.93 -0.40 3.63
C VAL A 395 -13.70 -1.07 4.21
N SER A 396 -12.60 -0.33 4.43
CA SER A 396 -11.34 -0.93 4.86
C SER A 396 -11.37 -1.43 6.30
N LEU A 397 -12.01 -0.68 7.22
CA LEU A 397 -11.95 -0.97 8.66
C LEU A 397 -13.14 -1.80 9.16
N VAL A 398 -14.27 -1.80 8.44
CA VAL A 398 -15.50 -2.41 8.93
C VAL A 398 -16.06 -3.44 7.95
N LEU A 399 -16.38 -3.05 6.70
CA LEU A 399 -17.13 -3.94 5.80
C LEU A 399 -16.30 -5.14 5.37
N VAL A 400 -15.10 -4.95 4.85
CA VAL A 400 -14.26 -6.08 4.40
C VAL A 400 -13.97 -7.04 5.55
N PRO A 401 -13.51 -6.62 6.74
CA PRO A 401 -13.25 -7.55 7.84
C PRO A 401 -14.50 -8.23 8.40
N ALA A 402 -15.67 -7.54 8.38
CA ALA A 402 -16.88 -8.06 9.01
C ALA A 402 -17.73 -8.94 8.09
N ILE A 403 -17.84 -8.61 6.81
CA ILE A 403 -18.75 -9.25 5.86
C ILE A 403 -18.07 -9.77 4.59
N GLY A 404 -16.75 -9.58 4.46
CA GLY A 404 -15.95 -9.99 3.30
C GLY A 404 -16.11 -9.10 2.07
N THR A 405 -15.25 -9.32 1.08
CA THR A 405 -15.19 -8.55 -0.17
C THR A 405 -16.47 -8.65 -0.99
N GLN A 406 -17.01 -9.84 -1.17
CA GLN A 406 -18.24 -10.07 -1.95
C GLN A 406 -19.41 -9.20 -1.46
N GLN A 407 -19.70 -9.24 -0.15
CA GLN A 407 -20.82 -8.48 0.40
C GLN A 407 -20.53 -6.98 0.38
N THR A 408 -19.27 -6.60 0.52
CA THR A 408 -18.83 -5.20 0.39
C THR A 408 -19.10 -4.67 -1.02
N GLU A 409 -18.78 -5.42 -2.07
CA GLU A 409 -19.08 -5.03 -3.45
C GLU A 409 -20.59 -4.90 -3.71
N ARG A 410 -21.41 -5.79 -3.13
CA ARG A 410 -22.88 -5.67 -3.15
C ARG A 410 -23.37 -4.41 -2.45
N VAL A 411 -22.77 -4.03 -1.33
CA VAL A 411 -23.06 -2.75 -0.63
C VAL A 411 -22.68 -1.56 -1.49
N LEU A 412 -21.51 -1.57 -2.14
CA LEU A 412 -21.07 -0.48 -3.04
C LEU A 412 -22.01 -0.31 -4.23
N LEU A 413 -22.48 -1.42 -4.81
CA LEU A 413 -23.50 -1.41 -5.86
C LEU A 413 -24.82 -0.81 -5.35
N ALA A 414 -25.28 -1.20 -4.16
CA ALA A 414 -26.48 -0.65 -3.54
C ALA A 414 -26.35 0.85 -3.25
N ILE A 415 -25.19 1.34 -2.82
CA ILE A 415 -24.89 2.76 -2.64
C ILE A 415 -25.06 3.52 -3.96
N SER A 416 -24.55 2.99 -5.08
CA SER A 416 -24.70 3.59 -6.40
C SER A 416 -26.18 3.60 -6.84
N ALA A 417 -26.92 2.51 -6.63
CA ALA A 417 -28.35 2.45 -6.90
C ALA A 417 -29.16 3.45 -6.05
N ALA A 418 -28.80 3.63 -4.78
CA ALA A 418 -29.40 4.67 -3.92
C ALA A 418 -29.10 6.07 -4.46
N GLY A 419 -27.88 6.35 -4.91
CA GLY A 419 -27.52 7.59 -5.60
C GLY A 419 -28.39 7.87 -6.80
N ALA A 420 -28.66 6.84 -7.64
CA ALA A 420 -29.58 6.96 -8.77
C ALA A 420 -31.00 7.36 -8.32
N VAL A 421 -31.51 6.77 -7.25
CA VAL A 421 -32.85 7.12 -6.69
C VAL A 421 -32.88 8.58 -6.24
N PHE A 422 -31.87 9.05 -5.49
CA PHE A 422 -31.84 10.45 -5.03
C PHE A 422 -31.77 11.44 -6.18
N ALA A 423 -31.04 11.14 -7.26
CA ALA A 423 -30.98 12.01 -8.44
C ALA A 423 -32.26 11.99 -9.28
N LEU A 424 -32.85 10.79 -9.52
CA LEU A 424 -33.95 10.61 -10.47
C LEU A 424 -35.34 10.81 -9.84
N ALA A 425 -35.57 10.48 -8.57
CA ALA A 425 -36.90 10.61 -7.94
C ALA A 425 -37.47 12.02 -7.97
N PRO A 426 -36.70 13.11 -7.75
CA PRO A 426 -37.19 14.47 -7.92
C PRO A 426 -37.59 14.76 -9.38
N CYS A 427 -36.87 14.21 -10.38
CA CYS A 427 -37.16 14.36 -11.79
C CYS A 427 -38.49 13.65 -12.15
N VAL A 428 -38.70 12.41 -11.64
CA VAL A 428 -39.94 11.66 -11.81
C VAL A 428 -41.12 12.43 -11.24
N ARG A 429 -41.01 12.93 -9.99
CA ARG A 429 -42.09 13.70 -9.33
C ARG A 429 -42.44 14.99 -10.09
N ARG A 430 -41.43 15.72 -10.59
CA ARG A 430 -41.61 16.97 -11.31
C ARG A 430 -42.21 16.76 -12.71
N SER A 431 -41.76 15.74 -13.44
CA SER A 431 -42.23 15.44 -14.80
C SER A 431 -43.53 14.64 -14.83
N ARG A 432 -43.90 13.98 -13.72
CA ARG A 432 -45.02 13.00 -13.64
C ARG A 432 -44.96 11.94 -14.74
N SER A 433 -43.75 11.59 -15.21
CA SER A 433 -43.52 10.64 -16.30
C SER A 433 -43.57 9.21 -15.81
N PHE A 434 -44.58 8.45 -16.22
CA PHE A 434 -44.70 7.03 -15.95
C PHE A 434 -43.56 6.23 -16.59
N SER A 435 -43.10 6.63 -17.77
CA SER A 435 -41.96 5.95 -18.44
C SER A 435 -40.67 6.11 -17.67
N LEU A 436 -40.36 7.28 -17.12
CA LEU A 436 -39.19 7.51 -16.28
C LEU A 436 -39.27 6.73 -14.96
N ALA A 437 -40.47 6.69 -14.35
CA ALA A 437 -40.69 5.90 -13.14
C ALA A 437 -40.54 4.40 -13.42
N GLY A 438 -41.09 3.89 -14.51
CA GLY A 438 -40.91 2.51 -14.93
C GLY A 438 -39.44 2.15 -15.25
N ALA A 439 -38.73 3.03 -15.97
CA ALA A 439 -37.32 2.83 -16.24
C ALA A 439 -36.46 2.77 -14.95
N LEU A 440 -36.72 3.64 -13.98
CA LEU A 440 -36.08 3.61 -12.70
C LEU A 440 -36.37 2.29 -11.93
N ALA A 441 -37.63 1.85 -11.91
CA ALA A 441 -38.03 0.61 -11.29
C ALA A 441 -37.32 -0.60 -11.91
N VAL A 442 -37.28 -0.68 -13.25
CA VAL A 442 -36.56 -1.72 -14.00
C VAL A 442 -35.06 -1.68 -13.68
N SER A 443 -34.47 -0.49 -13.59
CA SER A 443 -33.04 -0.34 -13.24
C SER A 443 -32.73 -0.81 -11.81
N LEU A 444 -33.65 -0.58 -10.85
CA LEU A 444 -33.46 -1.07 -9.49
C LEU A 444 -33.59 -2.61 -9.41
N VAL A 445 -34.52 -3.20 -10.18
CA VAL A 445 -34.61 -4.68 -10.27
C VAL A 445 -33.36 -5.24 -10.92
N ALA A 446 -32.84 -4.61 -11.98
CA ALA A 446 -31.59 -5.00 -12.61
C ALA A 446 -30.38 -4.87 -11.63
N ALA A 447 -30.32 -3.81 -10.82
CA ALA A 447 -29.30 -3.62 -9.81
C ALA A 447 -29.35 -4.72 -8.72
N LEU A 448 -30.55 -5.09 -8.29
CA LEU A 448 -30.74 -6.22 -7.35
C LEU A 448 -30.29 -7.56 -7.96
N TRP A 449 -30.61 -7.81 -9.22
CA TRP A 449 -30.16 -8.99 -9.93
C TRP A 449 -28.62 -9.00 -10.10
N LEU A 450 -28.02 -7.90 -10.50
CA LEU A 450 -26.57 -7.75 -10.58
C LEU A 450 -25.89 -7.95 -9.23
N ALA A 451 -26.45 -7.40 -8.14
CA ALA A 451 -25.93 -7.64 -6.80
C ALA A 451 -25.99 -9.12 -6.40
N ALA A 452 -27.07 -9.82 -6.77
CA ALA A 452 -27.19 -11.24 -6.51
C ALA A 452 -26.23 -12.10 -7.36
N SER A 453 -25.84 -11.63 -8.55
CA SER A 453 -24.92 -12.33 -9.44
C SER A 453 -23.42 -12.10 -9.14
N ILE A 454 -23.07 -11.27 -8.15
CA ILE A 454 -21.68 -11.14 -7.72
C ILE A 454 -21.28 -12.42 -6.98
N ASP A 455 -20.34 -13.16 -7.54
CA ASP A 455 -19.80 -14.39 -6.97
C ASP A 455 -18.77 -14.11 -5.86
N PRO A 456 -18.58 -15.04 -4.91
CA PRO A 456 -17.49 -14.94 -3.93
C PRO A 456 -16.13 -15.06 -4.62
N LEU A 457 -15.13 -14.35 -4.11
CA LEU A 457 -13.77 -14.49 -4.60
C LEU A 457 -13.33 -15.96 -4.46
N PRO A 458 -12.90 -16.63 -5.54
CA PRO A 458 -12.46 -18.01 -5.44
C PRO A 458 -11.27 -18.15 -4.48
N GLY A 459 -11.35 -19.07 -3.52
CA GLY A 459 -10.30 -19.26 -2.52
C GLY A 459 -8.92 -19.56 -3.12
N LYS A 460 -8.86 -20.16 -4.31
CA LYS A 460 -7.61 -20.37 -5.06
C LYS A 460 -7.00 -19.08 -5.59
N VAL A 461 -7.79 -18.04 -5.78
CA VAL A 461 -7.27 -16.70 -6.10
C VAL A 461 -6.60 -16.11 -4.87
N ILE A 462 -7.18 -16.31 -3.68
CA ILE A 462 -6.57 -15.88 -2.42
C ILE A 462 -5.25 -16.62 -2.16
N ALA A 463 -5.19 -17.92 -2.50
CA ALA A 463 -3.99 -18.74 -2.34
C ALA A 463 -2.89 -18.37 -3.35
N TYR A 464 -3.21 -18.36 -4.64
CA TYR A 464 -2.17 -18.35 -5.69
C TYR A 464 -2.04 -17.03 -6.44
N GLY A 465 -2.97 -16.09 -6.26
CA GLY A 465 -2.90 -14.75 -6.84
C GLY A 465 -2.52 -14.77 -8.34
N ARG A 466 -1.39 -14.19 -8.67
CA ARG A 466 -0.85 -14.13 -10.05
C ARG A 466 -0.57 -15.50 -10.69
N ARG A 467 -0.42 -16.57 -9.89
CA ARG A 467 -0.16 -17.93 -10.34
C ARG A 467 -1.42 -18.81 -10.36
N THR A 468 -2.61 -18.25 -10.18
CA THR A 468 -3.86 -19.01 -10.09
C THR A 468 -4.07 -19.89 -11.33
N ALA A 469 -3.89 -19.36 -12.54
CA ALA A 469 -4.09 -20.12 -13.78
C ALA A 469 -3.18 -21.35 -13.88
N VAL A 470 -1.96 -21.29 -13.35
CA VAL A 470 -0.97 -22.37 -13.39
C VAL A 470 -1.27 -23.43 -12.31
N ASN A 471 -1.71 -23.01 -11.10
CA ASN A 471 -1.83 -23.87 -9.93
C ASN A 471 -3.24 -24.41 -9.66
N LEU A 472 -4.21 -24.19 -10.55
CA LEU A 472 -5.62 -24.57 -10.35
C LEU A 472 -5.85 -26.03 -9.93
N LYS A 473 -5.05 -26.97 -10.45
CA LYS A 473 -5.20 -28.41 -10.23
C LYS A 473 -4.22 -28.99 -9.21
N SER A 474 -3.33 -28.19 -8.65
CA SER A 474 -2.20 -28.67 -7.86
C SER A 474 -2.56 -28.92 -6.39
N SER A 475 -3.69 -28.39 -5.92
CA SER A 475 -4.04 -28.41 -4.49
C SER A 475 -5.54 -28.43 -4.23
N THR A 476 -5.88 -28.72 -2.97
CA THR A 476 -7.24 -28.60 -2.40
C THR A 476 -7.27 -27.46 -1.40
N LEU A 477 -8.25 -26.57 -1.53
CA LEU A 477 -8.48 -25.49 -0.58
C LEU A 477 -9.06 -26.05 0.73
N LEU A 478 -8.44 -25.73 1.86
CA LEU A 478 -8.90 -26.14 3.19
C LEU A 478 -9.65 -25.03 3.93
N TYR A 479 -9.20 -23.78 3.78
CA TYR A 479 -9.75 -22.64 4.50
C TYR A 479 -9.42 -21.33 3.80
N THR A 480 -10.26 -20.31 3.98
CA THR A 480 -9.99 -18.91 3.61
C THR A 480 -10.54 -17.97 4.66
N ALA A 481 -9.86 -16.85 4.84
CA ALA A 481 -10.32 -15.74 5.67
C ALA A 481 -9.86 -14.40 5.07
N GLU A 482 -10.68 -13.38 5.24
CA GLU A 482 -10.36 -12.01 4.86
C GLU A 482 -10.19 -11.16 6.11
N GLY A 483 -8.95 -10.75 6.39
CA GLY A 483 -8.62 -9.92 7.53
C GLY A 483 -8.59 -8.43 7.19
N ILE A 484 -8.19 -7.62 8.19
CA ILE A 484 -8.14 -6.15 8.04
C ILE A 484 -6.98 -5.70 7.14
N ASN A 485 -5.82 -6.37 7.22
CA ASN A 485 -4.62 -6.02 6.46
C ASN A 485 -4.39 -6.99 5.28
N SER A 486 -4.80 -8.25 5.39
CA SER A 486 -4.55 -9.29 4.39
C SER A 486 -5.66 -10.32 4.27
N SER A 487 -5.66 -11.06 3.16
CA SER A 487 -6.49 -12.27 2.96
C SER A 487 -5.60 -13.50 3.08
N VAL A 488 -6.10 -14.55 3.73
CA VAL A 488 -5.37 -15.76 4.05
C VAL A 488 -6.07 -16.97 3.45
N ALA A 489 -5.31 -17.89 2.87
CA ALA A 489 -5.80 -19.20 2.47
C ALA A 489 -4.91 -20.30 3.07
N ILE A 490 -5.51 -21.46 3.31
CA ILE A 490 -4.80 -22.69 3.64
C ILE A 490 -5.10 -23.69 2.55
N THR A 491 -4.06 -24.20 1.92
CA THR A 491 -4.19 -25.22 0.88
C THR A 491 -3.47 -26.50 1.26
N ARG A 492 -3.88 -27.60 0.63
CA ARG A 492 -3.18 -28.89 0.71
C ARG A 492 -2.84 -29.34 -0.70
N TRP A 493 -1.57 -29.53 -0.96
CA TRP A 493 -1.09 -30.01 -2.24
C TRP A 493 -1.36 -31.50 -2.43
N ASN A 494 -1.24 -31.95 -3.68
CA ASN A 494 -1.51 -33.36 -4.04
C ASN A 494 -0.54 -34.34 -3.40
N ASP A 495 0.64 -33.90 -2.99
CA ASP A 495 1.65 -34.66 -2.23
C ASP A 495 1.36 -34.73 -0.73
N GLY A 496 0.35 -33.99 -0.25
CA GLY A 496 -0.08 -33.92 1.14
C GLY A 496 0.46 -32.75 1.93
N ASN A 497 1.38 -31.97 1.37
CA ASN A 497 1.91 -30.76 2.03
C ASN A 497 0.82 -29.70 2.20
N VAL A 498 0.89 -28.99 3.32
CA VAL A 498 -0.02 -27.89 3.67
C VAL A 498 0.72 -26.58 3.54
N GLU A 499 0.03 -25.58 3.00
CA GLU A 499 0.55 -24.22 2.83
C GLU A 499 -0.34 -23.22 3.53
N VAL A 500 0.26 -22.15 4.03
CA VAL A 500 -0.40 -20.89 4.36
C VAL A 500 -0.03 -19.86 3.32
N ASP A 501 -1.05 -19.31 2.69
CA ASP A 501 -0.94 -18.32 1.63
C ASP A 501 -1.51 -16.99 2.12
N VAL A 502 -0.81 -15.88 1.88
CA VAL A 502 -1.23 -14.53 2.24
C VAL A 502 -1.23 -13.63 1.00
N ASN A 503 -2.39 -13.05 0.69
CA ASN A 503 -2.55 -12.14 -0.46
C ASN A 503 -2.05 -12.72 -1.80
N GLY A 504 -2.25 -14.04 -2.01
CA GLY A 504 -1.87 -14.71 -3.26
C GLY A 504 -0.41 -15.12 -3.35
N HIS A 505 0.28 -15.18 -2.23
CA HIS A 505 1.68 -15.60 -2.12
C HIS A 505 1.84 -16.62 -0.99
N VAL A 506 2.66 -17.65 -1.23
CA VAL A 506 2.98 -18.69 -0.24
C VAL A 506 3.91 -18.09 0.83
N GLU A 507 3.49 -18.16 2.09
CA GLU A 507 4.27 -17.66 3.21
C GLU A 507 5.02 -18.76 3.95
N ALA A 508 4.43 -19.93 4.04
CA ALA A 508 5.06 -21.07 4.67
C ALA A 508 4.38 -22.38 4.25
N THR A 509 5.17 -23.44 4.20
CA THR A 509 4.72 -24.78 3.84
C THR A 509 5.19 -25.83 4.84
N THR A 510 4.62 -27.03 4.74
CA THR A 510 5.15 -28.21 5.43
C THR A 510 6.20 -28.95 4.62
N GLU A 511 6.67 -28.41 3.52
CA GLU A 511 7.78 -28.91 2.73
C GLU A 511 9.05 -29.03 3.56
N PRO A 512 9.85 -30.09 3.42
CA PRO A 512 11.03 -30.33 4.26
C PRO A 512 12.04 -29.19 4.24
N TYR A 513 12.26 -28.57 3.08
CA TYR A 513 13.22 -27.48 2.94
C TYR A 513 12.72 -26.19 3.59
N ASP A 514 11.44 -25.88 3.50
CA ASP A 514 10.83 -24.71 4.14
C ASP A 514 10.78 -24.90 5.67
N MET A 515 10.35 -26.09 6.12
CA MET A 515 10.43 -26.45 7.53
C MET A 515 11.85 -26.31 8.08
N LYS A 516 12.89 -26.68 7.32
CA LYS A 516 14.29 -26.53 7.69
C LYS A 516 14.67 -25.07 7.86
N LEU A 517 14.28 -24.20 6.91
CA LEU A 517 14.50 -22.76 6.99
C LEU A 517 13.91 -22.17 8.27
N GLN A 518 12.59 -22.35 8.46
CA GLN A 518 11.87 -21.78 9.62
C GLN A 518 12.50 -22.27 10.95
N ARG A 519 12.92 -23.55 11.03
CA ARG A 519 13.68 -24.06 12.17
C ARG A 519 15.05 -23.40 12.30
N MET A 520 15.77 -23.14 11.20
CA MET A 520 17.07 -22.47 11.23
C MET A 520 16.97 -21.06 11.76
N VAL A 521 15.92 -20.30 11.38
CA VAL A 521 15.65 -18.94 11.90
C VAL A 521 15.58 -18.95 13.44
N GLY A 522 14.97 -19.99 14.03
CA GLY A 522 14.87 -20.14 15.49
C GLY A 522 16.10 -20.79 16.13
N HIS A 523 16.58 -21.91 15.59
CA HIS A 523 17.63 -22.70 16.23
C HIS A 523 19.02 -22.05 16.18
N LEU A 524 19.38 -21.39 15.07
CA LEU A 524 20.71 -20.75 14.96
C LEU A 524 20.95 -19.77 16.10
N PRO A 525 20.14 -18.70 16.30
CA PRO A 525 20.39 -17.77 17.39
C PRO A 525 20.26 -18.42 18.78
N ALA A 526 19.33 -19.36 18.96
CA ALA A 526 19.06 -19.96 20.26
C ALA A 526 20.15 -20.94 20.71
N LEU A 527 20.82 -21.64 19.79
CA LEU A 527 21.99 -22.49 20.10
C LEU A 527 23.25 -21.67 20.28
N LEU A 528 23.37 -20.53 19.65
CA LEU A 528 24.57 -19.68 19.78
C LEU A 528 24.55 -18.83 21.05
N HIS A 529 23.38 -18.39 21.48
CA HIS A 529 23.24 -17.65 22.75
C HIS A 529 23.46 -18.56 23.94
N PRO A 530 24.31 -18.18 24.90
CA PRO A 530 24.62 -19.05 26.06
C PRO A 530 23.39 -19.44 26.87
N HIS A 531 22.49 -18.51 27.13
CA HIS A 531 21.29 -18.69 27.95
C HIS A 531 20.18 -17.74 27.55
N PRO A 532 19.49 -17.97 26.40
CA PRO A 532 18.42 -17.07 25.94
C PRO A 532 17.17 -17.20 26.83
N ARG A 533 16.60 -16.06 27.25
CA ARG A 533 15.38 -15.98 28.07
C ARG A 533 14.21 -15.30 27.34
N THR A 534 14.51 -14.26 26.57
CA THR A 534 13.51 -13.40 25.95
C THR A 534 13.67 -13.38 24.43
N VAL A 535 12.55 -13.58 23.73
CA VAL A 535 12.51 -13.64 22.26
C VAL A 535 11.46 -12.67 21.73
N LEU A 536 11.80 -11.96 20.66
CA LEU A 536 10.85 -11.27 19.80
C LEU A 536 10.80 -11.98 18.44
N GLY A 537 9.64 -12.50 18.08
CA GLY A 537 9.32 -12.95 16.72
C GLY A 537 8.66 -11.82 15.92
N ILE A 538 9.11 -11.57 14.71
CA ILE A 538 8.55 -10.62 13.76
C ILE A 538 7.90 -11.41 12.63
N GLY A 539 6.56 -11.32 12.54
CA GLY A 539 5.72 -12.20 11.75
C GLY A 539 5.38 -13.51 12.48
N PHE A 540 4.15 -13.99 12.30
CA PHE A 540 3.72 -15.30 12.81
C PHE A 540 3.82 -16.36 11.70
N GLY A 541 3.35 -16.05 10.49
CA GLY A 541 3.31 -16.99 9.36
C GLY A 541 2.62 -18.29 9.74
N ALA A 542 3.32 -19.44 9.60
CA ALA A 542 2.87 -20.74 10.09
C ALA A 542 3.14 -20.96 11.59
N GLY A 543 3.77 -20.03 12.29
CA GLY A 543 4.13 -20.15 13.70
C GLY A 543 5.38 -21.00 13.98
N VAL A 544 6.00 -21.60 12.98
CA VAL A 544 7.09 -22.58 13.14
C VAL A 544 8.36 -21.94 13.68
N SER A 545 8.74 -20.77 13.15
CA SER A 545 9.91 -20.02 13.65
C SER A 545 9.75 -19.66 15.13
N ALA A 546 8.59 -19.13 15.52
CA ALA A 546 8.25 -18.81 16.92
C ALA A 546 8.12 -20.06 17.78
N GLY A 547 7.48 -21.11 17.26
CA GLY A 547 7.29 -22.39 17.94
C GLY A 547 8.60 -23.10 18.28
N THR A 548 9.63 -22.91 17.47
CA THR A 548 10.97 -23.44 17.71
C THR A 548 11.51 -23.01 19.08
N PHE A 549 11.26 -21.78 19.50
CA PHE A 549 11.72 -21.26 20.79
C PHE A 549 11.02 -21.91 21.99
N THR A 550 9.83 -22.49 21.82
CA THR A 550 9.15 -23.22 22.89
C THR A 550 9.88 -24.50 23.32
N ARG A 551 10.79 -25.01 22.47
CA ARG A 551 11.57 -26.23 22.74
C ARG A 551 12.78 -25.99 23.66
N TYR A 552 13.17 -24.73 23.85
CA TYR A 552 14.30 -24.37 24.69
C TYR A 552 13.90 -24.23 26.18
N PRO A 553 14.58 -24.92 27.11
CA PRO A 553 14.21 -24.85 28.52
C PRO A 553 14.49 -23.48 29.15
N SER A 554 15.46 -22.73 28.63
CA SER A 554 15.86 -21.43 29.17
C SER A 554 14.95 -20.28 28.78
N ILE A 555 14.13 -20.43 27.72
CA ILE A 555 13.28 -19.34 27.22
C ILE A 555 12.04 -19.19 28.10
N GLU A 556 11.89 -18.00 28.66
CA GLU A 556 10.85 -17.64 29.62
C GLU A 556 9.72 -16.85 28.96
N LYS A 557 10.03 -16.05 27.93
CA LYS A 557 9.07 -15.18 27.25
C LYS A 557 9.31 -15.16 25.74
N ILE A 558 8.23 -15.41 24.97
CA ILE A 558 8.18 -15.29 23.52
C ILE A 558 7.14 -14.23 23.19
N THR A 559 7.58 -13.10 22.65
CA THR A 559 6.68 -12.06 22.13
C THR A 559 6.67 -12.18 20.60
N VAL A 560 5.48 -12.28 19.99
CA VAL A 560 5.36 -12.29 18.52
C VAL A 560 4.56 -11.06 18.09
N CYS A 561 5.16 -10.26 17.22
CA CYS A 561 4.49 -9.11 16.60
C CYS A 561 3.95 -9.51 15.24
N GLU A 562 2.63 -9.50 15.10
CA GLU A 562 1.90 -9.88 13.89
C GLU A 562 0.96 -8.75 13.46
N ILE A 563 0.96 -8.41 12.18
CA ILE A 563 0.15 -7.30 11.68
C ILE A 563 -1.30 -7.72 11.39
N GLU A 564 -1.52 -9.00 11.08
CA GLU A 564 -2.83 -9.53 10.70
C GLU A 564 -3.42 -10.46 11.77
N PRO A 565 -4.45 -10.03 12.50
CA PRO A 565 -5.03 -10.82 13.59
C PRO A 565 -5.59 -12.18 13.19
N VAL A 566 -5.91 -12.37 11.92
CA VAL A 566 -6.49 -13.62 11.41
C VAL A 566 -5.45 -14.73 11.22
N ILE A 567 -4.15 -14.38 11.07
CA ILE A 567 -3.08 -15.36 10.78
C ILE A 567 -2.84 -16.32 11.96
N PRO A 568 -2.55 -15.89 13.20
CA PRO A 568 -2.19 -16.82 14.27
C PRO A 568 -3.21 -17.93 14.53
N PRO A 569 -4.53 -17.64 14.71
CA PRO A 569 -5.51 -18.70 14.96
C PRO A 569 -5.74 -19.60 13.74
N THR A 570 -5.61 -19.04 12.52
CA THR A 570 -5.77 -19.81 11.29
C THR A 570 -4.60 -20.76 11.10
N SER A 571 -3.37 -20.26 11.17
CA SER A 571 -2.17 -21.05 10.96
C SER A 571 -2.04 -22.15 12.03
N THR A 572 -2.15 -21.83 13.31
CA THR A 572 -2.04 -22.83 14.40
C THR A 572 -3.07 -23.96 14.25
N ARG A 573 -4.27 -23.68 13.75
CA ARG A 573 -5.26 -24.73 13.49
C ARG A 573 -4.76 -25.84 12.55
N TYR A 574 -3.92 -25.50 11.58
CA TYR A 574 -3.45 -26.44 10.57
C TYR A 574 -1.98 -26.85 10.76
N PHE A 575 -1.19 -26.04 11.47
CA PHE A 575 0.24 -26.25 11.72
C PHE A 575 0.58 -26.55 13.19
N ALA A 576 -0.41 -26.84 14.05
CA ALA A 576 -0.18 -27.07 15.50
C ALA A 576 0.90 -28.11 15.82
N LYS A 577 1.07 -29.11 14.95
CA LYS A 577 2.13 -30.11 15.07
C LYS A 577 3.50 -29.51 14.74
N GLN A 578 3.56 -28.66 13.74
CA GLN A 578 4.81 -28.05 13.24
C GLN A 578 5.23 -26.85 14.08
N ASP A 579 4.27 -26.03 14.55
CA ASP A 579 4.52 -24.85 15.38
C ASP A 579 4.55 -25.14 16.89
N TYR A 580 4.35 -26.42 17.27
CA TYR A 580 4.29 -26.86 18.66
C TYR A 580 3.22 -26.14 19.50
N ASP A 581 2.12 -25.77 18.85
CA ASP A 581 0.99 -25.03 19.46
C ASP A 581 1.46 -23.75 20.17
N VAL A 582 2.34 -23.01 19.52
CA VAL A 582 2.97 -21.80 20.06
C VAL A 582 1.96 -20.75 20.49
N LEU A 583 0.84 -20.64 19.81
CA LEU A 583 -0.23 -19.68 20.12
C LEU A 583 -0.78 -19.88 21.54
N HIS A 584 -0.96 -21.13 21.97
CA HIS A 584 -1.54 -21.47 23.28
C HIS A 584 -0.46 -21.72 24.34
N ASN A 585 0.83 -21.55 24.01
CA ASN A 585 1.91 -21.72 24.97
C ASN A 585 1.89 -20.57 26.00
N PRO A 586 1.89 -20.85 27.33
CA PRO A 586 1.79 -19.80 28.35
C PRO A 586 2.95 -18.80 28.36
N ARG A 587 4.07 -19.10 27.69
CA ARG A 587 5.22 -18.18 27.53
C ARG A 587 5.05 -17.25 26.33
N THR A 588 4.04 -17.47 25.48
CA THR A 588 3.82 -16.70 24.25
C THR A 588 2.83 -15.57 24.47
N ARG A 589 3.19 -14.41 23.94
CA ARG A 589 2.34 -13.23 23.87
C ARG A 589 2.29 -12.73 22.42
N ILE A 590 1.11 -12.66 21.83
CA ILE A 590 0.91 -12.06 20.50
C ILE A 590 0.59 -10.57 20.67
N ILE A 591 1.23 -9.74 19.86
CA ILE A 591 0.97 -8.30 19.75
C ILE A 591 0.54 -8.02 18.31
N PHE A 592 -0.65 -7.46 18.15
CA PHE A 592 -1.16 -7.07 16.84
C PHE A 592 -0.78 -5.63 16.54
N ASP A 593 0.35 -5.46 15.85
CA ASP A 593 0.86 -4.15 15.42
C ASP A 593 1.81 -4.33 14.22
N ASP A 594 2.19 -3.21 13.60
CA ASP A 594 3.31 -3.16 12.66
C ASP A 594 4.63 -3.42 13.43
N ALA A 595 5.43 -4.37 12.96
CA ALA A 595 6.65 -4.79 13.64
C ALA A 595 7.68 -3.65 13.76
N ARG A 596 7.80 -2.81 12.72
CA ARG A 596 8.67 -1.64 12.77
C ARG A 596 8.21 -0.65 13.85
N HIS A 597 6.92 -0.37 13.87
CA HIS A 597 6.30 0.48 14.88
C HIS A 597 6.55 -0.07 16.29
N TYR A 598 6.35 -1.37 16.51
CA TYR A 598 6.59 -2.01 17.80
C TYR A 598 8.06 -1.91 18.24
N VAL A 599 9.00 -2.20 17.35
CA VAL A 599 10.45 -2.10 17.64
C VAL A 599 10.86 -0.67 18.01
N LEU A 600 10.31 0.33 17.33
CA LEU A 600 10.63 1.74 17.60
C LEU A 600 10.04 2.24 18.92
N THR A 601 8.82 1.79 19.29
CA THR A 601 8.07 2.34 20.43
C THR A 601 8.14 1.49 21.70
N SER A 602 8.49 0.20 21.61
CA SER A 602 8.60 -0.69 22.78
C SER A 602 9.88 -0.40 23.55
N PRO A 603 9.85 -0.32 24.90
CA PRO A 603 11.04 -0.21 25.74
C PRO A 603 11.70 -1.57 25.98
N GLU A 604 11.06 -2.68 25.60
CA GLU A 604 11.55 -4.03 25.87
C GLU A 604 12.83 -4.36 25.08
N LYS A 605 13.71 -5.15 25.70
CA LYS A 605 14.91 -5.71 25.05
C LYS A 605 14.85 -7.23 25.06
N PHE A 606 15.51 -7.84 24.08
CA PHE A 606 15.41 -9.26 23.82
C PHE A 606 16.79 -9.89 23.66
N ASP A 607 16.92 -11.14 24.05
CA ASP A 607 18.14 -11.93 23.81
C ASP A 607 18.21 -12.42 22.37
N ILE A 608 17.02 -12.66 21.78
CA ILE A 608 16.88 -13.04 20.38
C ILE A 608 15.78 -12.21 19.75
N ILE A 609 16.05 -11.68 18.56
CA ILE A 609 15.02 -11.14 17.67
C ILE A 609 15.06 -11.97 16.38
N ALA A 610 13.98 -12.66 16.08
CA ALA A 610 13.84 -13.52 14.90
C ALA A 610 12.83 -12.89 13.94
N SER A 611 13.26 -12.57 12.74
CA SER A 611 12.45 -11.88 11.73
C SER A 611 12.22 -12.79 10.53
N ASP A 612 10.96 -13.08 10.29
CA ASP A 612 10.47 -13.94 9.21
C ASP A 612 9.35 -13.20 8.47
N PRO A 613 9.66 -12.03 7.86
CA PRO A 613 8.65 -11.18 7.23
C PRO A 613 8.38 -11.62 5.79
N LEU A 614 7.33 -11.03 5.18
CA LEU A 614 7.03 -11.17 3.77
C LEU A 614 8.23 -10.76 2.89
N ASP A 615 8.22 -11.22 1.63
CA ASP A 615 9.25 -10.89 0.65
C ASP A 615 9.37 -9.39 0.36
N VAL A 616 10.58 -8.93 0.07
CA VAL A 616 10.90 -7.49 -0.11
C VAL A 616 10.19 -6.81 -1.28
N PHE A 617 9.69 -7.58 -2.26
CA PHE A 617 8.90 -7.03 -3.36
C PHE A 617 7.49 -6.63 -2.94
N VAL A 618 6.96 -7.18 -1.85
CA VAL A 618 5.65 -6.81 -1.31
C VAL A 618 5.73 -5.38 -0.79
N LYS A 619 4.83 -4.53 -1.26
CA LYS A 619 4.80 -3.12 -0.89
C LYS A 619 4.72 -2.94 0.64
N GLY A 620 5.70 -2.21 1.19
CA GLY A 620 5.82 -1.93 2.62
C GLY A 620 6.83 -2.80 3.34
N THR A 621 7.06 -4.04 2.91
CA THR A 621 7.99 -4.98 3.58
C THR A 621 9.43 -4.48 3.57
N ALA A 622 9.87 -3.80 2.52
CA ALA A 622 11.22 -3.23 2.45
C ALA A 622 11.57 -2.27 3.61
N ALA A 623 10.56 -1.77 4.34
CA ALA A 623 10.74 -0.97 5.56
C ALA A 623 11.34 -1.79 6.72
N LEU A 624 11.17 -3.12 6.71
CA LEU A 624 11.75 -4.07 7.67
C LEU A 624 13.17 -4.51 7.30
N TYR A 625 13.69 -4.01 6.18
CA TYR A 625 15.04 -4.29 5.68
C TYR A 625 15.87 -3.01 5.50
N THR A 626 15.46 -1.88 6.11
CA THR A 626 16.24 -0.64 6.04
C THR A 626 17.37 -0.65 7.06
N LYS A 627 18.44 0.12 6.75
CA LYS A 627 19.54 0.31 7.69
C LYS A 627 19.05 0.89 9.02
N GLU A 628 18.16 1.85 8.96
CA GLU A 628 17.58 2.52 10.13
C GLU A 628 16.78 1.53 11.00
N TYR A 629 16.05 0.61 10.38
CA TYR A 629 15.35 -0.44 11.10
C TYR A 629 16.30 -1.46 11.72
N PHE A 630 17.36 -1.88 11.01
CA PHE A 630 18.36 -2.77 11.56
C PHE A 630 19.13 -2.12 12.72
N ASP A 631 19.38 -0.81 12.68
CA ASP A 631 19.99 -0.08 13.79
C ASP A 631 19.03 -0.08 15.02
N ALA A 632 17.72 0.12 14.81
CA ALA A 632 16.71 0.03 15.87
C ALA A 632 16.61 -1.40 16.45
N ILE A 633 16.64 -2.44 15.63
CA ILE A 633 16.74 -3.85 16.08
C ILE A 633 17.96 -4.04 17.00
N LYS A 634 19.12 -3.53 16.58
CA LYS A 634 20.36 -3.63 17.37
C LYS A 634 20.23 -2.96 18.75
N GLU A 635 19.53 -1.84 18.86
CA GLU A 635 19.25 -1.16 20.12
C GLU A 635 18.31 -1.96 21.06
N ARG A 636 17.47 -2.82 20.51
CA ARG A 636 16.53 -3.69 21.24
C ARG A 636 17.14 -5.06 21.61
N LEU A 637 18.36 -5.36 21.16
CA LEU A 637 19.07 -6.53 21.62
C LEU A 637 19.68 -6.31 23.01
N ASN A 638 19.60 -7.32 23.86
CA ASN A 638 20.37 -7.42 25.08
C ASN A 638 21.87 -7.59 24.74
N PRO A 639 22.81 -7.28 25.66
CA PRO A 639 24.20 -7.57 25.45
C PRO A 639 24.44 -9.07 25.17
N GLY A 640 25.11 -9.38 24.04
CA GLY A 640 25.32 -10.75 23.57
C GLY A 640 24.14 -11.35 22.80
N GLY A 641 23.08 -10.55 22.54
CA GLY A 641 21.90 -11.00 21.80
C GLY A 641 22.14 -11.15 20.31
N PHE A 642 21.24 -11.91 19.67
CA PHE A 642 21.28 -12.23 18.24
C PHE A 642 20.04 -11.77 17.52
N PHE A 643 20.24 -11.32 16.27
CA PHE A 643 19.19 -11.06 15.30
C PHE A 643 19.27 -12.10 14.18
N SER A 644 18.20 -12.84 13.93
CA SER A 644 18.08 -13.72 12.76
C SER A 644 17.06 -13.17 11.78
N LEU A 645 17.37 -13.20 10.49
CA LEU A 645 16.54 -12.65 9.41
C LEU A 645 16.47 -13.64 8.26
N TYR A 646 15.25 -13.99 7.86
CA TYR A 646 14.96 -14.70 6.62
C TYR A 646 15.22 -13.83 5.40
N VAL A 647 15.83 -14.41 4.36
CA VAL A 647 16.09 -13.76 3.06
C VAL A 647 15.93 -14.77 1.92
N PRO A 648 14.94 -14.60 1.04
CA PRO A 648 14.74 -15.48 -0.11
C PRO A 648 15.75 -15.19 -1.22
N LEU A 649 16.14 -16.22 -1.97
CA LEU A 649 16.89 -16.10 -3.22
C LEU A 649 15.98 -16.26 -4.45
N TYR A 650 14.85 -16.97 -4.30
CA TYR A 650 13.83 -17.11 -5.33
C TYR A 650 13.06 -15.78 -5.48
N GLU A 651 12.40 -15.61 -6.62
CA GLU A 651 11.66 -14.39 -6.95
C GLU A 651 12.49 -13.09 -6.72
N SER A 652 13.80 -13.19 -6.96
CA SER A 652 14.77 -12.12 -6.69
C SER A 652 15.85 -12.06 -7.78
N ASP A 653 16.58 -10.99 -7.82
CA ASP A 653 17.76 -10.82 -8.68
C ASP A 653 19.03 -10.55 -7.86
N GLU A 654 20.20 -10.64 -8.51
CA GLU A 654 21.49 -10.44 -7.84
C GLU A 654 21.61 -9.04 -7.21
N ARG A 655 20.99 -8.01 -7.80
CA ARG A 655 21.05 -6.63 -7.27
C ARG A 655 20.28 -6.51 -5.98
N THR A 656 19.11 -7.15 -5.89
CA THR A 656 18.25 -7.18 -4.71
C THR A 656 18.99 -7.84 -3.55
N VAL A 657 19.49 -9.07 -3.73
CA VAL A 657 20.19 -9.82 -2.67
C VAL A 657 21.48 -9.12 -2.23
N ARG A 658 22.24 -8.53 -3.15
CA ARG A 658 23.41 -7.73 -2.81
C ARG A 658 23.06 -6.48 -1.99
N SER A 659 21.94 -5.85 -2.28
CA SER A 659 21.44 -4.68 -1.53
C SER A 659 20.99 -5.07 -0.11
N GLU A 660 20.28 -6.20 0.04
CA GLU A 660 19.89 -6.74 1.34
C GLU A 660 21.11 -7.02 2.22
N LEU A 661 22.05 -7.77 1.69
CA LEU A 661 23.26 -8.15 2.40
C LEU A 661 24.16 -6.95 2.73
N ALA A 662 24.32 -6.01 1.78
CA ALA A 662 25.05 -4.77 2.03
C ALA A 662 24.42 -3.93 3.14
N THR A 663 23.10 -3.83 3.15
CA THR A 663 22.34 -3.10 4.17
C THR A 663 22.46 -3.77 5.54
N PHE A 664 22.33 -5.09 5.58
CA PHE A 664 22.50 -5.87 6.79
C PHE A 664 23.92 -5.70 7.39
N PHE A 665 24.96 -5.86 6.59
CA PHE A 665 26.34 -5.67 7.03
C PHE A 665 26.69 -4.24 7.43
N ALA A 666 25.96 -3.25 6.95
CA ALA A 666 26.15 -1.86 7.38
C ALA A 666 25.75 -1.64 8.86
N SER A 667 24.78 -2.40 9.37
CA SER A 667 24.33 -2.37 10.78
C SER A 667 24.99 -3.46 11.64
N PHE A 668 25.22 -4.64 11.04
CA PHE A 668 25.83 -5.81 11.70
C PHE A 668 27.16 -6.20 11.04
N PRO A 669 28.26 -5.49 11.33
CA PRO A 669 29.55 -5.71 10.66
C PRO A 669 30.18 -7.08 10.96
N TYR A 670 29.75 -7.76 12.03
CA TYR A 670 30.16 -9.12 12.39
C TYR A 670 29.10 -10.16 11.99
N GLY A 671 28.11 -9.78 11.20
CA GLY A 671 27.05 -10.66 10.75
C GLY A 671 27.55 -11.79 9.87
N SER A 672 26.84 -12.92 9.90
CA SER A 672 27.10 -14.12 9.11
C SER A 672 25.85 -14.54 8.32
N VAL A 673 26.09 -15.31 7.25
CA VAL A 673 25.06 -15.84 6.35
C VAL A 673 25.07 -17.35 6.42
N TRP A 674 23.89 -17.94 6.50
CA TRP A 674 23.65 -19.38 6.58
C TRP A 674 22.66 -19.77 5.47
N ALA A 675 23.04 -20.74 4.66
CA ALA A 675 22.25 -21.14 3.50
C ALA A 675 21.29 -22.28 3.82
N ASN A 676 20.09 -22.19 3.26
CA ASN A 676 19.21 -23.32 3.13
C ASN A 676 19.20 -23.74 1.64
N THR A 677 19.49 -25.00 1.37
CA THR A 677 19.60 -25.52 0.01
C THR A 677 18.58 -26.63 -0.22
N VAL A 678 18.09 -26.71 -1.46
CA VAL A 678 17.27 -27.81 -1.97
C VAL A 678 18.12 -28.61 -2.93
N GLU A 679 18.44 -29.87 -2.60
CA GLU A 679 19.31 -30.75 -3.41
C GLU A 679 20.66 -30.10 -3.80
N GLY A 680 21.25 -29.32 -2.88
CA GLY A 680 22.52 -28.61 -3.10
C GLY A 680 22.40 -27.34 -3.96
N ARG A 681 21.18 -26.93 -4.36
CA ARG A 681 20.91 -25.65 -5.02
C ARG A 681 20.49 -24.61 -3.98
N GLY A 682 20.95 -23.38 -4.12
CA GLY A 682 20.53 -22.29 -3.28
C GLY A 682 19.03 -22.03 -3.41
N TYR A 683 18.35 -21.80 -2.27
CA TYR A 683 16.94 -21.54 -2.24
C TYR A 683 16.63 -20.28 -1.42
N ASP A 684 17.08 -20.24 -0.16
CA ASP A 684 16.98 -19.10 0.75
C ASP A 684 18.14 -19.06 1.77
N MET A 685 18.16 -18.04 2.60
CA MET A 685 19.24 -17.80 3.56
C MET A 685 18.69 -17.29 4.89
N VAL A 686 19.47 -17.54 5.95
CA VAL A 686 19.31 -16.88 7.25
C VAL A 686 20.51 -15.95 7.45
N PHE A 687 20.25 -14.65 7.62
CA PHE A 687 21.26 -13.71 8.09
C PHE A 687 21.27 -13.68 9.60
N LEU A 688 22.44 -13.76 10.21
CA LEU A 688 22.60 -13.73 11.66
C LEU A 688 23.45 -12.53 12.07
N GLY A 689 22.84 -11.58 12.81
CA GLY A 689 23.44 -10.34 13.28
C GLY A 689 23.77 -10.41 14.77
N GLN A 690 24.94 -9.91 15.14
CA GLN A 690 25.36 -9.73 16.53
C GLN A 690 26.30 -8.52 16.65
N ALA A 691 26.51 -8.06 17.91
CA ALA A 691 27.30 -6.86 18.18
C ALA A 691 28.82 -7.08 18.10
N GLY A 692 29.29 -8.28 18.40
CA GLY A 692 30.72 -8.67 18.43
C GLY A 692 31.06 -9.76 17.42
N PRO A 693 32.35 -10.14 17.33
CA PRO A 693 32.78 -11.26 16.50
C PRO A 693 32.07 -12.56 16.86
N LEU A 694 31.70 -13.35 15.84
CA LEU A 694 31.09 -14.65 16.04
C LEU A 694 32.18 -15.66 16.48
N SER A 695 31.92 -16.36 17.57
CA SER A 695 32.74 -17.49 18.06
C SER A 695 31.81 -18.61 18.49
N ILE A 696 31.98 -19.79 17.93
CA ILE A 696 31.12 -20.95 18.15
C ILE A 696 31.97 -22.07 18.75
N ASP A 697 31.77 -22.33 20.04
CA ASP A 697 32.37 -23.46 20.72
C ASP A 697 31.56 -24.74 20.46
N LEU A 698 32.02 -25.54 19.50
CA LEU A 698 31.37 -26.77 19.09
C LEU A 698 31.23 -27.80 20.21
N ASP A 699 32.18 -27.85 21.11
CA ASP A 699 32.15 -28.79 22.25
C ASP A 699 31.06 -28.39 23.25
N GLN A 700 30.87 -27.09 23.50
CA GLN A 700 29.79 -26.59 24.34
C GLN A 700 28.42 -26.78 23.71
N VAL A 701 28.27 -26.52 22.40
CA VAL A 701 27.02 -26.77 21.70
C VAL A 701 26.63 -28.23 21.78
N GLU A 702 27.57 -29.12 21.46
CA GLU A 702 27.34 -30.57 21.52
C GLU A 702 27.04 -31.08 22.93
N ALA A 703 27.71 -30.53 23.95
CA ALA A 703 27.40 -30.84 25.34
C ALA A 703 25.99 -30.43 25.76
N ARG A 704 25.52 -29.27 25.28
CA ARG A 704 24.14 -28.82 25.49
C ARG A 704 23.11 -29.71 24.81
N LEU A 705 23.35 -30.10 23.54
CA LEU A 705 22.46 -30.99 22.80
C LEU A 705 22.34 -32.38 23.42
N LYS A 706 23.33 -32.84 24.20
CA LYS A 706 23.32 -34.12 24.93
C LYS A 706 22.59 -34.08 26.26
N ARG A 707 22.16 -32.93 26.74
CA ARG A 707 21.42 -32.80 27.98
C ARG A 707 20.00 -33.31 27.83
N ASP A 708 19.42 -33.92 28.85
CA ASP A 708 18.06 -34.44 28.83
C ASP A 708 17.02 -33.33 28.60
N ASP A 709 17.21 -32.13 29.16
CA ASP A 709 16.34 -30.98 28.99
C ASP A 709 16.38 -30.34 27.57
N TYR A 710 17.42 -30.69 26.77
CA TYR A 710 17.55 -30.31 25.37
C TYR A 710 17.00 -31.36 24.38
N ARG A 711 16.50 -32.49 24.88
CA ARG A 711 15.88 -33.53 24.05
C ARG A 711 14.80 -32.95 23.08
N PRO A 712 13.89 -32.05 23.52
CA PRO A 712 12.96 -31.43 22.60
C PRO A 712 13.62 -30.61 21.48
N VAL A 713 14.77 -29.97 21.72
CA VAL A 713 15.54 -29.24 20.71
C VAL A 713 16.10 -30.22 19.68
N VAL A 714 16.69 -31.33 20.11
CA VAL A 714 17.25 -32.38 19.25
C VAL A 714 16.18 -33.01 18.38
N GLU A 715 14.99 -33.29 18.95
CA GLU A 715 13.83 -33.82 18.21
C GLU A 715 13.35 -32.81 17.13
N SER A 716 13.35 -31.51 17.44
CA SER A 716 12.99 -30.45 16.50
C SER A 716 13.99 -30.33 15.34
N LEU A 717 15.28 -30.38 15.61
CA LEU A 717 16.34 -30.39 14.61
C LEU A 717 16.31 -31.66 13.74
N GLY A 718 16.17 -32.84 14.37
CA GLY A 718 16.08 -34.12 13.68
C GLY A 718 14.86 -34.21 12.75
N GLY A 719 13.75 -33.55 13.11
CA GLY A 719 12.55 -33.46 12.28
C GLY A 719 12.74 -32.73 10.95
N VAL A 720 13.83 -31.98 10.79
CA VAL A 720 14.21 -31.27 9.55
C VAL A 720 15.55 -31.75 8.98
N GLY A 721 15.99 -32.96 9.36
CA GLY A 721 17.20 -33.56 8.82
C GLY A 721 18.51 -33.01 9.40
N VAL A 722 18.48 -32.31 10.53
CA VAL A 722 19.65 -31.80 11.24
C VAL A 722 19.90 -32.70 12.46
N TYR A 723 20.86 -33.64 12.36
CA TYR A 723 21.11 -34.65 13.37
C TYR A 723 22.37 -34.34 14.24
N SER A 724 23.15 -33.37 13.81
CA SER A 724 24.38 -32.96 14.51
C SER A 724 24.64 -31.47 14.39
N ALA A 725 25.52 -30.95 15.25
CA ALA A 725 26.02 -29.59 15.11
C ALA A 725 26.69 -29.35 13.73
N ASN A 726 27.32 -30.39 13.15
CA ASN A 726 27.95 -30.28 11.83
C ASN A 726 26.93 -30.04 10.71
N ASP A 727 25.75 -30.67 10.77
CA ASP A 727 24.70 -30.48 9.75
C ASP A 727 24.17 -29.05 9.81
N LEU A 728 24.02 -28.48 11.02
CA LEU A 728 23.56 -27.10 11.16
C LEU A 728 24.65 -26.11 10.75
N PHE A 729 25.84 -26.22 11.29
CA PHE A 729 26.92 -25.25 11.05
C PHE A 729 27.64 -25.46 9.71
N GLY A 730 27.47 -26.60 9.06
CA GLY A 730 27.85 -26.85 7.66
C GLY A 730 27.15 -25.99 6.67
N THR A 731 25.97 -25.41 7.02
CA THR A 731 25.22 -24.45 6.18
C THR A 731 25.84 -23.04 6.11
N TYR A 732 26.99 -22.81 6.77
CA TYR A 732 27.69 -21.53 6.72
C TYR A 732 28.01 -21.10 5.29
N ALA A 733 27.55 -19.91 4.89
CA ALA A 733 27.70 -19.38 3.54
C ALA A 733 28.62 -18.15 3.43
N GLY A 734 28.97 -17.51 4.56
CA GLY A 734 29.91 -16.40 4.56
C GLY A 734 29.67 -15.35 5.63
N GLN A 735 30.53 -14.36 5.66
CA GLN A 735 30.49 -13.19 6.54
C GLN A 735 30.97 -11.93 5.81
N ARG A 736 30.93 -10.78 6.48
CA ARG A 736 31.30 -9.50 5.83
C ARG A 736 32.72 -9.47 5.31
N SER A 737 33.69 -10.13 5.97
CA SER A 737 35.10 -10.11 5.57
C SER A 737 35.34 -10.64 4.15
N ASP A 738 34.56 -11.63 3.75
CA ASP A 738 34.64 -12.32 2.46
C ASP A 738 33.55 -11.79 1.48
N LEU A 739 32.29 -11.78 1.87
CA LEU A 739 31.17 -11.35 1.04
C LEU A 739 31.12 -9.83 0.80
N GLY A 740 31.83 -9.04 1.60
CA GLY A 740 31.96 -7.59 1.41
C GLY A 740 32.51 -7.18 0.03
N ARG A 741 33.32 -8.05 -0.59
CA ARG A 741 33.78 -7.85 -1.98
C ARG A 741 32.65 -8.01 -3.00
N TRP A 742 31.74 -8.96 -2.77
CA TRP A 742 30.57 -9.18 -3.63
C TRP A 742 29.55 -8.04 -3.47
N THR A 743 29.34 -7.57 -2.26
CA THR A 743 28.39 -6.50 -1.97
C THR A 743 28.94 -5.09 -2.22
N ALA A 744 30.23 -4.98 -2.59
CA ALA A 744 30.84 -3.67 -2.86
C ALA A 744 30.09 -2.90 -3.96
N GLY A 745 29.75 -1.64 -3.67
CA GLY A 745 29.00 -0.79 -4.58
C GLY A 745 27.50 -1.10 -4.68
N ALA A 746 26.95 -2.05 -3.90
CA ALA A 746 25.52 -2.27 -3.81
C ALA A 746 24.80 -1.08 -3.15
N GLU A 747 23.60 -0.79 -3.60
CA GLU A 747 22.78 0.28 -3.05
C GLU A 747 22.25 -0.18 -1.67
N LEU A 748 22.38 0.70 -0.66
CA LEU A 748 21.81 0.42 0.65
C LEU A 748 20.32 0.77 0.65
N ASN A 749 19.51 -0.09 1.26
CA ASN A 749 18.10 0.18 1.51
C ASN A 749 17.98 1.11 2.74
N ARG A 750 17.41 2.29 2.55
CA ARG A 750 17.22 3.29 3.61
C ARG A 750 15.78 3.79 3.65
N ASP A 751 15.37 4.35 4.78
CA ASP A 751 14.04 4.94 4.95
C ASP A 751 13.71 6.01 3.92
N ARG A 752 14.70 6.77 3.47
CA ARG A 752 14.54 7.84 2.49
C ARG A 752 14.30 7.38 1.06
N ASP A 753 14.57 6.12 0.72
CA ASP A 753 14.46 5.62 -0.66
C ASP A 753 13.73 4.27 -0.76
N LEU A 754 13.69 3.46 0.30
CA LEU A 754 13.12 2.11 0.31
C LEU A 754 13.53 1.33 -0.96
N ARG A 755 14.82 1.34 -1.27
CA ARG A 755 15.37 0.85 -2.54
C ARG A 755 14.95 -0.58 -2.86
N LEU A 756 14.90 -1.44 -1.85
CA LEU A 756 14.57 -2.86 -2.01
C LEU A 756 13.18 -3.10 -2.58
N GLN A 757 12.16 -2.29 -2.27
CA GLN A 757 10.83 -2.50 -2.83
C GLN A 757 10.78 -2.29 -4.36
N TYR A 758 11.69 -1.44 -4.89
CA TYR A 758 11.81 -1.20 -6.33
C TYR A 758 12.68 -2.25 -7.01
N LEU A 759 13.76 -2.69 -6.36
CA LEU A 759 14.62 -3.77 -6.87
C LEU A 759 13.86 -5.11 -6.86
N GLY A 760 13.28 -5.50 -5.72
CA GLY A 760 12.50 -6.74 -5.59
C GLY A 760 11.29 -6.77 -6.53
N GLY A 761 10.50 -5.67 -6.61
CA GLY A 761 9.38 -5.60 -7.52
C GLY A 761 9.79 -5.66 -9.02
N TRP A 762 11.04 -5.35 -9.34
CA TRP A 762 11.59 -5.55 -10.69
C TRP A 762 11.98 -7.00 -10.93
N GLY A 763 12.54 -7.68 -9.91
CA GLY A 763 13.06 -9.05 -9.97
C GLY A 763 12.03 -10.16 -9.68
N VAL A 764 10.81 -9.83 -9.29
CA VAL A 764 9.80 -10.75 -8.75
C VAL A 764 9.45 -11.98 -9.62
N ASN A 765 9.72 -11.96 -10.91
CA ASN A 765 9.52 -13.08 -11.83
C ASN A 765 10.82 -13.75 -12.26
N SER A 766 11.92 -13.50 -11.54
CA SER A 766 13.22 -14.11 -11.83
C SER A 766 13.38 -15.43 -11.08
N LEU A 767 13.90 -16.46 -11.77
CA LEU A 767 14.26 -17.76 -11.20
C LEU A 767 15.80 -17.88 -11.23
N LEU A 768 16.48 -17.10 -10.40
CA LEU A 768 17.93 -16.95 -10.39
C LEU A 768 18.57 -17.42 -9.07
N GLU A 769 17.82 -18.10 -8.20
CA GLU A 769 18.22 -18.50 -6.86
C GLU A 769 19.55 -19.27 -6.84
N ASP A 770 19.71 -20.29 -7.66
CA ASP A 770 20.93 -21.08 -7.73
C ASP A 770 22.12 -20.30 -8.33
N PHE A 771 21.86 -19.43 -9.32
CA PHE A 771 22.88 -18.56 -9.90
C PHE A 771 23.39 -17.55 -8.84
N ILE A 772 22.49 -16.89 -8.12
CA ILE A 772 22.82 -15.91 -7.08
C ILE A 772 23.63 -16.60 -5.97
N TYR A 773 23.18 -17.78 -5.53
CA TYR A 773 23.83 -18.56 -4.47
C TYR A 773 25.26 -18.95 -4.86
N ARG A 774 25.44 -19.57 -6.03
CA ARG A 774 26.77 -19.95 -6.53
C ARG A 774 27.69 -18.74 -6.72
N ARG A 775 27.12 -17.63 -7.21
CA ARG A 775 27.87 -16.39 -7.37
C ARG A 775 28.34 -15.85 -6.03
N MET A 776 27.49 -15.82 -5.02
CA MET A 776 27.84 -15.45 -3.64
C MET A 776 28.95 -16.37 -3.08
N LEU A 777 28.76 -17.69 -3.20
CA LEU A 777 29.74 -18.67 -2.70
C LEU A 777 31.12 -18.54 -3.36
N SER A 778 31.20 -18.00 -4.57
CA SER A 778 32.49 -17.77 -5.24
C SER A 778 33.37 -16.73 -4.52
N PHE A 779 32.78 -15.94 -3.61
CA PHE A 779 33.49 -14.97 -2.75
C PHE A 779 33.73 -15.49 -1.35
N ARG A 780 33.07 -16.60 -0.93
CA ARG A 780 33.21 -17.16 0.40
C ARG A 780 34.64 -17.62 0.67
N GLU A 781 35.19 -17.25 1.82
CA GLU A 781 36.43 -17.78 2.38
C GLU A 781 36.11 -18.77 3.50
N MET A 782 37.04 -19.69 3.77
CA MET A 782 36.86 -20.65 4.87
C MET A 782 36.89 -19.91 6.21
N PRO A 783 35.93 -20.18 7.13
CA PRO A 783 35.72 -19.40 8.36
C PRO A 783 36.80 -19.69 9.42
N VAL A 784 37.98 -19.12 9.27
CA VAL A 784 39.09 -19.27 10.23
C VAL A 784 38.74 -18.50 11.52
N GLY A 785 38.77 -19.19 12.66
CA GLY A 785 38.59 -18.59 13.99
C GLY A 785 37.12 -18.43 14.43
N ILE A 786 36.13 -18.74 13.58
CA ILE A 786 34.71 -18.75 13.98
C ILE A 786 34.43 -20.00 14.84
N PHE A 787 34.88 -21.17 14.39
CA PHE A 787 34.63 -22.43 15.08
C PHE A 787 35.81 -22.79 15.97
N THR A 788 35.50 -23.07 17.24
CA THR A 788 36.43 -23.48 18.27
C THR A 788 35.99 -24.81 18.90
N GLY A 789 36.88 -25.47 19.65
CA GLY A 789 36.63 -26.78 20.27
C GLY A 789 37.63 -27.84 19.83
N SER A 790 37.28 -29.11 19.94
CA SER A 790 38.14 -30.22 19.56
C SER A 790 38.47 -30.20 18.06
N ALA A 791 39.76 -30.53 17.72
CA ALA A 791 40.21 -30.49 16.30
C ALA A 791 39.38 -31.39 15.38
N GLU A 792 38.90 -32.53 15.91
CA GLU A 792 38.00 -33.43 15.17
C GLU A 792 36.70 -32.76 14.74
N ARG A 793 35.99 -32.06 15.65
CA ARG A 793 34.72 -31.38 15.36
C ARG A 793 34.92 -30.18 14.46
N VAL A 794 35.92 -29.37 14.74
CA VAL A 794 36.25 -28.24 13.86
C VAL A 794 36.54 -28.76 12.45
N GLY A 795 37.35 -29.85 12.33
CA GLY A 795 37.63 -30.48 11.05
C GLY A 795 36.37 -30.98 10.33
N ALA A 796 35.42 -31.58 11.06
CA ALA A 796 34.17 -32.08 10.48
C ALA A 796 33.25 -30.97 9.96
N VAL A 797 33.08 -29.87 10.73
CA VAL A 797 32.32 -28.69 10.28
C VAL A 797 32.99 -28.05 9.07
N MET A 798 34.32 -27.91 9.06
CA MET A 798 35.06 -27.37 7.92
C MET A 798 34.92 -28.24 6.66
N ALA A 799 34.86 -29.57 6.82
CA ALA A 799 34.59 -30.48 5.71
C ALA A 799 33.16 -30.30 5.18
N ALA A 800 32.16 -30.25 6.05
CA ALA A 800 30.76 -30.02 5.69
C ALA A 800 30.58 -28.69 4.93
N ILE A 801 31.24 -27.60 5.38
CA ILE A 801 31.24 -26.32 4.67
C ILE A 801 31.86 -26.42 3.28
N ARG A 802 32.94 -27.18 3.10
CA ARG A 802 33.56 -27.39 1.77
C ARG A 802 32.66 -28.15 0.82
N GLU A 803 31.97 -29.17 1.31
CA GLU A 803 31.05 -30.00 0.54
C GLU A 803 29.77 -29.22 0.13
N GLY A 804 29.52 -28.07 0.74
CA GLY A 804 28.37 -27.24 0.43
C GLY A 804 27.03 -27.81 0.88
N ARG A 805 27.03 -28.56 1.98
CA ARG A 805 25.84 -29.20 2.55
C ARG A 805 24.90 -28.21 3.20
#